data_feb4468e15b1ac88cfb87cdc6eddd61d
#
_entry.id   feb4468e15b1ac88cfb87cdc6eddd61d
#
_cell.length_a   1.000
_cell.length_b   1.000
_cell.length_c   1.000
_cell.angle_alpha   90.00
_cell.angle_beta   90.00
_cell.angle_gamma   90.00
#
_symmetry.space_group_name_H-M   'P 1'
#
loop_
_entity.id
_entity.type
_entity.pdbx_description
1 polymer ?
#
loop_
_entity_poly.entity_id
_entity_poly.type
_entity_poly.pdbx_seq_one_letter_code
_entity_poly.pdbx_strand_id
1 'polypeptide(L)'
;MPLTMAGLPIDLVLGALLESLRSGSRALLIAPPGAGKTTRVAPALLDQAWCDGQVLLLVPRRLAARSAAEFMARERGEKPGETIGYATRLDSKVGKSTRVIAMTHGVFLARIQADPELAGVSAVLFDEVHERSLDSDLSLALTLDASAALRPDLRLLPMSATLDSERFARLLGNPPLIESEGKSHPLTLVHEGRDPVQRIEPQIAASIRRALAEYEGSLLGFLPGVAEIERTAEALGNLPADVVLHRLHGAIEPSAQRSALAPPAPGTRKLVLASAIAETSLTLDDVRIVVDSGLARRPRYDRGAGLTRLVTERASKAAVTQRAGRAARQAPGVAVRLWEEAATASLPAHDPPEILEADLSSLLLTCLLWGEADPERLPFLDVPPAPAVAEARARLSRLGAIDSEGRITSHGRAIAAIPLEPRLAHMLIEAKERGFGKSAADAAALLTERGLGGNDPDLEVRLRRWRSDRSPRANAARGLSDRWAGDRGGSQEAVGQSIALAFPDRLARRRDSSGEHWQSVGGRGFKLDPASPLARNEWLAVGEVAGAASGARILSAAPIQLSEVEQLFADEIEQFSDVRFDPSTGAINATTGRRLGAIRLSSAPDPKPDQQAIEAGLIEAVRRHGLSVLPWPESAVALRQRAAFVAKADSNIAEMSDSALLAKLDEWLAPLVAGKRRLDSIDPGSLRHALDALLGYEATRSIDRLAPAHFQSPAGSAHPIDYSAPGGPTVEVRAQALYGLDRHPMVAGIPLTIAITSPAHRPIQTTRDLPSFWAGSWRDVAKEMRGRYPKHPWPDDPASAPPTLRTKKASS
;
A
#
# COMPACT_ATOMS: atom_id res chain seq x y z
N MET A 1 -48.09 -7.70 -38.88
CA MET A 1 -48.12 -9.02 -38.25
C MET A 1 -47.32 -8.89 -36.98
N PRO A 2 -47.87 -9.23 -35.78
CA PRO A 2 -47.07 -9.28 -34.55
C PRO A 2 -46.11 -10.45 -34.71
N LEU A 3 -44.80 -10.14 -34.61
CA LEU A 3 -43.76 -11.14 -34.42
C LEU A 3 -44.13 -11.94 -33.15
N THR A 4 -44.50 -13.20 -33.29
CA THR A 4 -44.67 -14.16 -32.22
C THR A 4 -43.29 -14.30 -31.56
N MET A 5 -43.08 -13.55 -30.48
CA MET A 5 -41.87 -13.62 -29.69
C MET A 5 -41.78 -15.03 -29.09
N ALA A 6 -40.76 -15.80 -29.49
CA ALA A 6 -40.39 -17.01 -28.78
C ALA A 6 -40.15 -16.62 -27.31
N GLY A 7 -40.89 -17.28 -26.37
CA GLY A 7 -40.80 -16.97 -24.96
C GLY A 7 -39.35 -17.01 -24.47
N LEU A 8 -38.97 -16.06 -23.63
CA LEU A 8 -37.67 -16.04 -22.99
C LEU A 8 -37.62 -17.16 -21.93
N PRO A 9 -36.44 -17.73 -21.63
CA PRO A 9 -36.32 -18.81 -20.65
C PRO A 9 -36.94 -18.49 -19.29
N ILE A 10 -36.91 -17.22 -18.86
CA ILE A 10 -37.52 -16.75 -17.62
C ILE A 10 -39.04 -16.91 -17.60
N ASP A 11 -39.71 -16.86 -18.73
CA ASP A 11 -41.16 -16.94 -18.82
C ASP A 11 -41.67 -18.31 -18.35
N LEU A 12 -40.86 -19.36 -18.43
CA LEU A 12 -41.19 -20.72 -17.98
C LEU A 12 -41.28 -20.83 -16.44
N VAL A 13 -40.53 -20.01 -15.73
CA VAL A 13 -40.44 -20.06 -14.25
C VAL A 13 -41.11 -18.85 -13.60
N LEU A 14 -41.57 -17.88 -14.39
CA LEU A 14 -42.18 -16.67 -13.93
C LEU A 14 -43.44 -16.92 -13.05
N GLY A 15 -44.25 -17.89 -13.44
CA GLY A 15 -45.44 -18.30 -12.66
C GLY A 15 -45.07 -18.79 -11.26
N ALA A 16 -44.04 -19.65 -11.15
CA ALA A 16 -43.56 -20.18 -9.87
C ALA A 16 -42.95 -19.05 -9.01
N LEU A 17 -42.24 -18.09 -9.63
CA LEU A 17 -41.68 -16.95 -8.96
C LEU A 17 -42.76 -16.04 -8.38
N LEU A 18 -43.78 -15.72 -9.16
CA LEU A 18 -44.92 -14.89 -8.73
C LEU A 18 -45.71 -15.53 -7.57
N GLU A 19 -45.92 -16.86 -7.63
CA GLU A 19 -46.57 -17.62 -6.55
C GLU A 19 -45.69 -17.61 -5.28
N SER A 20 -44.37 -17.76 -5.43
CA SER A 20 -43.43 -17.71 -4.30
C SER A 20 -43.46 -16.34 -3.59
N LEU A 21 -43.52 -15.24 -4.37
CA LEU A 21 -43.60 -13.86 -3.81
C LEU A 21 -45.04 -13.51 -3.33
N ARG A 22 -46.05 -14.23 -3.75
CA ARG A 22 -47.42 -14.11 -3.23
C ARG A 22 -47.55 -14.76 -1.86
N SER A 23 -46.99 -15.94 -1.71
CA SER A 23 -47.04 -16.72 -0.48
C SER A 23 -46.03 -16.33 0.57
N GLY A 24 -44.89 -15.70 0.15
CA GLY A 24 -43.83 -15.23 1.02
C GLY A 24 -43.28 -13.86 0.59
N SER A 25 -42.43 -13.26 1.46
CA SER A 25 -41.84 -11.96 1.18
C SER A 25 -40.47 -12.06 0.56
N ARG A 26 -39.89 -13.26 0.36
CA ARG A 26 -38.53 -13.46 -0.14
C ARG A 26 -38.49 -14.60 -1.16
N ALA A 27 -37.74 -14.44 -2.25
CA ALA A 27 -37.42 -15.48 -3.20
C ALA A 27 -35.99 -15.26 -3.71
N LEU A 28 -35.39 -16.29 -4.27
CA LEU A 28 -34.06 -16.24 -4.88
C LEU A 28 -34.17 -16.76 -6.31
N LEU A 29 -33.73 -15.93 -7.28
CA LEU A 29 -33.83 -16.28 -8.70
C LEU A 29 -32.46 -16.49 -9.31
N ILE A 30 -32.24 -17.67 -9.86
CA ILE A 30 -31.10 -18.03 -10.68
C ILE A 30 -31.51 -18.08 -12.13
N ALA A 31 -30.90 -17.27 -12.95
CA ALA A 31 -31.11 -17.31 -14.39
C ALA A 31 -29.87 -16.85 -15.14
N PRO A 32 -29.42 -17.58 -16.18
CA PRO A 32 -28.24 -17.23 -16.92
C PRO A 32 -28.41 -15.85 -17.61
N PRO A 33 -27.32 -15.20 -18.00
CA PRO A 33 -27.38 -13.95 -18.73
C PRO A 33 -28.18 -14.09 -20.02
N GLY A 34 -29.13 -13.18 -20.23
CA GLY A 34 -30.01 -13.22 -21.42
C GLY A 34 -31.31 -14.02 -21.26
N ALA A 35 -31.53 -14.66 -20.11
CA ALA A 35 -32.80 -15.32 -19.81
C ALA A 35 -34.01 -14.34 -19.69
N GLY A 36 -33.75 -13.03 -19.60
CA GLY A 36 -34.78 -12.00 -19.47
C GLY A 36 -35.08 -11.57 -18.01
N LYS A 37 -34.27 -12.00 -17.04
CA LYS A 37 -34.49 -11.68 -15.59
C LYS A 37 -34.66 -10.18 -15.34
N THR A 38 -33.79 -9.33 -15.86
CA THR A 38 -33.78 -7.87 -15.67
C THR A 38 -35.01 -7.19 -16.28
N THR A 39 -35.54 -7.69 -17.40
CA THR A 39 -36.51 -6.97 -18.21
C THR A 39 -37.94 -7.54 -18.10
N ARG A 40 -38.10 -8.79 -17.68
CA ARG A 40 -39.42 -9.47 -17.57
C ARG A 40 -39.94 -9.51 -16.14
N VAL A 41 -39.08 -9.70 -15.15
CA VAL A 41 -39.52 -9.92 -13.77
C VAL A 41 -40.18 -8.68 -13.17
N ALA A 42 -39.54 -7.51 -13.24
CA ALA A 42 -40.07 -6.30 -12.61
C ALA A 42 -41.44 -5.87 -13.17
N PRO A 43 -41.68 -5.86 -14.50
CA PRO A 43 -43.01 -5.59 -15.04
C PRO A 43 -44.08 -6.61 -14.65
N ALA A 44 -43.74 -7.89 -14.54
CA ALA A 44 -44.69 -8.94 -14.17
C ALA A 44 -45.20 -8.84 -12.74
N LEU A 45 -44.46 -8.19 -11.86
CA LEU A 45 -44.88 -7.94 -10.48
C LEU A 45 -46.03 -6.91 -10.39
N LEU A 46 -46.16 -6.00 -11.38
CA LEU A 46 -47.16 -4.94 -11.33
C LEU A 46 -48.61 -5.46 -11.36
N ASP A 47 -48.82 -6.65 -11.91
CA ASP A 47 -50.13 -7.29 -12.02
C ASP A 47 -50.52 -8.11 -10.79
N GLN A 48 -49.66 -8.14 -9.76
CA GLN A 48 -49.91 -8.86 -8.54
C GLN A 48 -50.72 -8.03 -7.53
N ALA A 49 -51.71 -8.61 -6.91
CA ALA A 49 -52.62 -7.92 -5.97
C ALA A 49 -51.91 -7.28 -4.77
N TRP A 50 -50.71 -7.81 -4.40
CA TRP A 50 -49.92 -7.28 -3.30
C TRP A 50 -48.97 -6.12 -3.74
N CYS A 51 -48.82 -5.88 -5.05
CA CYS A 51 -47.96 -4.87 -5.60
C CYS A 51 -48.76 -3.60 -5.90
N ASP A 52 -49.11 -2.84 -4.89
CA ASP A 52 -49.82 -1.54 -5.01
C ASP A 52 -48.84 -0.33 -5.15
N GLY A 53 -47.64 -0.48 -4.62
CA GLY A 53 -46.54 0.51 -4.66
C GLY A 53 -45.58 0.36 -5.84
N GLN A 54 -44.39 0.88 -5.64
CA GLN A 54 -43.31 0.82 -6.61
C GLN A 54 -42.48 -0.49 -6.52
N VAL A 55 -41.96 -0.90 -7.63
CA VAL A 55 -40.95 -1.96 -7.77
C VAL A 55 -39.61 -1.31 -8.07
N LEU A 56 -38.64 -1.45 -7.18
CA LEU A 56 -37.29 -0.94 -7.36
C LEU A 56 -36.41 -2.06 -7.91
N LEU A 57 -35.83 -1.83 -9.10
CA LEU A 57 -34.87 -2.75 -9.74
C LEU A 57 -33.46 -2.17 -9.61
N LEU A 58 -32.68 -2.76 -8.72
CA LEU A 58 -31.30 -2.34 -8.47
C LEU A 58 -30.36 -3.05 -9.44
N VAL A 59 -29.56 -2.26 -10.16
CA VAL A 59 -28.62 -2.77 -11.14
C VAL A 59 -27.23 -2.17 -10.91
N PRO A 60 -26.12 -2.89 -11.21
CA PRO A 60 -24.78 -2.45 -10.84
C PRO A 60 -24.27 -1.25 -11.65
N ARG A 61 -24.88 -0.94 -12.81
CA ARG A 61 -24.33 0.04 -13.75
C ARG A 61 -25.38 1.00 -14.29
N ARG A 62 -25.01 2.29 -14.40
CA ARG A 62 -25.88 3.37 -14.92
C ARG A 62 -26.50 3.05 -16.28
N LEU A 63 -25.72 2.47 -17.18
CA LEU A 63 -26.17 2.06 -18.50
C LEU A 63 -27.19 0.94 -18.44
N ALA A 64 -26.99 -0.03 -17.57
CA ALA A 64 -27.94 -1.13 -17.39
C ALA A 64 -29.28 -0.61 -16.90
N ALA A 65 -29.30 0.33 -15.94
CA ALA A 65 -30.54 0.96 -15.46
C ALA A 65 -31.32 1.64 -16.59
N ARG A 66 -30.62 2.47 -17.36
CA ARG A 66 -31.24 3.19 -18.49
C ARG A 66 -31.71 2.24 -19.58
N SER A 67 -30.88 1.33 -20.06
CA SER A 67 -31.19 0.39 -21.11
C SER A 67 -32.32 -0.56 -20.72
N ALA A 68 -32.37 -1.04 -19.49
CA ALA A 68 -33.44 -1.88 -18.98
C ALA A 68 -34.75 -1.11 -18.95
N ALA A 69 -34.78 0.12 -18.46
CA ALA A 69 -35.99 0.95 -18.44
C ALA A 69 -36.47 1.31 -19.85
N GLU A 70 -35.55 1.71 -20.74
CA GLU A 70 -35.90 2.02 -22.15
C GLU A 70 -36.46 0.79 -22.86
N PHE A 71 -35.89 -0.40 -22.63
CA PHE A 71 -36.41 -1.65 -23.19
C PHE A 71 -37.79 -2.00 -22.65
N MET A 72 -37.97 -2.03 -21.34
CA MET A 72 -39.23 -2.38 -20.68
C MET A 72 -40.35 -1.41 -21.07
N ALA A 73 -40.09 -0.09 -21.12
CA ALA A 73 -41.06 0.92 -21.57
C ALA A 73 -41.47 0.71 -23.03
N ARG A 74 -40.50 0.47 -23.92
CA ARG A 74 -40.78 0.18 -25.34
C ARG A 74 -41.65 -1.06 -25.53
N GLU A 75 -41.41 -2.13 -24.79
CA GLU A 75 -42.23 -3.36 -24.83
C GLU A 75 -43.67 -3.09 -24.41
N ARG A 76 -43.92 -2.10 -23.58
CA ARG A 76 -45.24 -1.64 -23.16
C ARG A 76 -45.83 -0.56 -24.10
N GLY A 77 -45.09 -0.13 -25.11
CA GLY A 77 -45.47 0.98 -25.98
C GLY A 77 -45.40 2.35 -25.31
N GLU A 78 -44.64 2.49 -24.23
CA GLU A 78 -44.51 3.68 -23.39
C GLU A 78 -43.15 4.36 -23.59
N LYS A 79 -43.02 5.58 -23.07
CA LYS A 79 -41.73 6.27 -22.91
C LYS A 79 -41.20 6.11 -21.49
N PRO A 80 -39.88 6.08 -21.30
CA PRO A 80 -39.27 6.09 -19.96
C PRO A 80 -39.71 7.34 -19.15
N GLY A 81 -40.23 7.11 -17.94
CA GLY A 81 -40.82 8.13 -17.06
C GLY A 81 -42.30 8.04 -16.91
N GLU A 82 -42.98 7.20 -17.73
CA GLU A 82 -44.40 6.83 -17.57
C GLU A 82 -44.54 5.72 -16.51
N THR A 83 -44.99 4.54 -16.85
CA THR A 83 -45.08 3.42 -15.90
C THR A 83 -43.69 2.90 -15.50
N ILE A 84 -42.74 2.92 -16.41
CA ILE A 84 -41.37 2.46 -16.23
C ILE A 84 -40.40 3.62 -16.34
N GLY A 85 -39.55 3.80 -15.34
CA GLY A 85 -38.55 4.84 -15.30
C GLY A 85 -37.17 4.35 -14.83
N TYR A 86 -36.22 5.26 -14.80
CA TYR A 86 -34.90 5.00 -14.25
C TYR A 86 -34.37 6.18 -13.43
N ALA A 87 -33.52 5.87 -12.47
CA ALA A 87 -32.81 6.86 -11.67
C ALA A 87 -31.32 6.50 -11.54
N THR A 88 -30.46 7.41 -12.01
CA THR A 88 -29.00 7.33 -11.84
C THR A 88 -28.50 8.65 -11.27
N ARG A 89 -27.25 8.68 -10.82
CA ARG A 89 -26.62 9.88 -10.25
C ARG A 89 -26.63 11.08 -11.23
N LEU A 90 -26.51 10.85 -12.54
CA LEU A 90 -26.40 11.89 -13.56
C LEU A 90 -27.70 12.20 -14.28
N ASP A 91 -28.59 11.23 -14.37
CA ASP A 91 -29.77 11.30 -15.21
C ASP A 91 -30.90 10.49 -14.57
N SER A 92 -32.12 11.03 -14.62
CA SER A 92 -33.32 10.39 -14.08
C SER A 92 -34.52 10.72 -14.96
N LYS A 93 -35.34 9.69 -15.22
CA LYS A 93 -36.67 9.81 -15.83
C LYS A 93 -37.67 9.04 -15.00
N VAL A 94 -38.22 9.70 -14.00
CA VAL A 94 -39.22 9.18 -13.08
C VAL A 94 -40.36 10.20 -12.99
N GLY A 95 -41.57 9.78 -13.32
CA GLY A 95 -42.80 10.60 -13.24
C GLY A 95 -43.66 10.16 -12.05
N LYS A 96 -44.78 10.83 -11.82
CA LYS A 96 -45.75 10.51 -10.75
C LYS A 96 -46.42 9.15 -10.94
N SER A 97 -46.51 8.69 -12.18
CA SER A 97 -47.11 7.40 -12.54
C SER A 97 -46.11 6.25 -12.59
N THR A 98 -44.83 6.55 -12.33
CA THR A 98 -43.79 5.51 -12.47
C THR A 98 -43.94 4.49 -11.33
N ARG A 99 -44.14 3.22 -11.75
CA ARG A 99 -44.29 2.05 -10.86
C ARG A 99 -43.04 1.17 -10.82
N VAL A 100 -42.28 1.03 -11.91
CA VAL A 100 -40.99 0.33 -11.95
C VAL A 100 -39.89 1.35 -12.11
N ILE A 101 -38.93 1.32 -11.19
CA ILE A 101 -37.78 2.23 -11.24
C ILE A 101 -36.51 1.41 -11.29
N ALA A 102 -35.85 1.37 -12.45
CA ALA A 102 -34.50 0.82 -12.56
C ALA A 102 -33.48 1.84 -12.03
N MET A 103 -32.68 1.48 -11.02
CA MET A 103 -31.74 2.40 -10.39
C MET A 103 -30.43 1.74 -10.02
N THR A 104 -29.39 2.57 -9.81
CA THR A 104 -28.11 2.09 -9.32
C THR A 104 -28.11 1.98 -7.78
N HIS A 105 -27.29 1.09 -7.23
CA HIS A 105 -27.19 0.87 -5.78
C HIS A 105 -26.91 2.16 -4.99
N GLY A 106 -26.01 3.04 -5.48
CA GLY A 106 -25.72 4.29 -4.79
C GLY A 106 -26.94 5.25 -4.70
N VAL A 107 -27.84 5.26 -5.70
CA VAL A 107 -29.10 6.03 -5.65
C VAL A 107 -30.07 5.38 -4.67
N PHE A 108 -30.12 4.07 -4.63
CA PHE A 108 -30.93 3.32 -3.66
C PHE A 108 -30.44 3.53 -2.22
N LEU A 109 -29.14 3.48 -1.96
CA LEU A 109 -28.56 3.73 -0.64
C LEU A 109 -28.96 5.11 -0.10
N ALA A 110 -28.90 6.14 -0.93
CA ALA A 110 -29.39 7.47 -0.56
C ALA A 110 -30.89 7.48 -0.24
N ARG A 111 -31.70 6.71 -0.99
CA ARG A 111 -33.15 6.62 -0.78
C ARG A 111 -33.48 5.89 0.52
N ILE A 112 -32.91 4.73 0.77
CA ILE A 112 -33.20 3.94 1.97
C ILE A 112 -32.68 4.63 3.26
N GLN A 113 -31.59 5.41 3.17
CA GLN A 113 -31.15 6.26 4.28
C GLN A 113 -32.12 7.40 4.59
N ALA A 114 -32.70 8.02 3.55
CA ALA A 114 -33.67 9.09 3.72
C ALA A 114 -35.07 8.58 4.19
N ASP A 115 -35.41 7.37 3.76
CA ASP A 115 -36.67 6.71 4.09
C ASP A 115 -36.43 5.20 4.37
N PRO A 116 -36.08 4.83 5.62
CA PRO A 116 -35.84 3.43 5.99
C PRO A 116 -37.05 2.51 5.84
N GLU A 117 -38.25 3.05 5.90
CA GLU A 117 -39.48 2.29 5.69
C GLU A 117 -39.78 2.04 4.22
N LEU A 118 -39.08 2.72 3.29
CA LEU A 118 -39.33 2.64 1.86
C LEU A 118 -40.83 2.81 1.55
N ALA A 119 -41.41 3.87 2.09
CA ALA A 119 -42.84 4.15 1.93
C ALA A 119 -43.28 4.12 0.47
N GLY A 120 -44.38 3.42 0.17
CA GLY A 120 -44.88 3.26 -1.20
C GLY A 120 -44.07 2.31 -2.10
N VAL A 121 -43.14 1.52 -1.52
CA VAL A 121 -42.37 0.46 -2.24
C VAL A 121 -42.96 -0.90 -1.86
N SER A 122 -43.32 -1.71 -2.85
CA SER A 122 -43.81 -3.07 -2.66
C SER A 122 -42.76 -4.13 -2.84
N ALA A 123 -41.72 -3.88 -3.68
CA ALA A 123 -40.67 -4.85 -3.92
C ALA A 123 -39.31 -4.18 -4.23
N VAL A 124 -38.24 -4.82 -3.79
CA VAL A 124 -36.85 -4.49 -4.16
C VAL A 124 -36.20 -5.71 -4.80
N LEU A 125 -35.78 -5.54 -6.04
CA LEU A 125 -35.11 -6.54 -6.86
C LEU A 125 -33.63 -6.19 -6.96
N PHE A 126 -32.75 -7.12 -6.60
CA PHE A 126 -31.30 -6.95 -6.67
C PHE A 126 -30.77 -7.76 -7.85
N ASP A 127 -30.42 -7.09 -8.95
CA ASP A 127 -29.90 -7.77 -10.13
C ASP A 127 -28.36 -7.93 -10.05
N GLU A 128 -27.87 -9.01 -10.61
CA GLU A 128 -26.45 -9.38 -10.66
C GLU A 128 -25.73 -9.40 -9.28
N VAL A 129 -26.40 -9.91 -8.25
CA VAL A 129 -25.85 -9.96 -6.87
C VAL A 129 -24.53 -10.75 -6.78
N HIS A 130 -24.25 -11.60 -7.76
CA HIS A 130 -22.97 -12.34 -7.85
C HIS A 130 -21.77 -11.45 -8.21
N GLU A 131 -21.95 -10.21 -8.69
CA GLU A 131 -20.85 -9.27 -8.90
C GLU A 131 -20.24 -8.81 -7.57
N ARG A 132 -20.93 -8.97 -6.43
CA ARG A 132 -20.46 -8.75 -5.07
C ARG A 132 -19.81 -7.37 -4.90
N SER A 133 -20.38 -6.33 -5.52
CA SER A 133 -19.94 -4.95 -5.29
C SER A 133 -20.29 -4.47 -3.88
N LEU A 134 -19.48 -3.56 -3.32
CA LEU A 134 -19.66 -3.02 -1.98
C LEU A 134 -21.05 -2.40 -1.79
N ASP A 135 -21.47 -1.59 -2.77
CA ASP A 135 -22.80 -0.93 -2.74
C ASP A 135 -23.94 -1.94 -2.84
N SER A 136 -23.76 -3.04 -3.58
CA SER A 136 -24.76 -4.11 -3.70
C SER A 136 -24.95 -4.86 -2.39
N ASP A 137 -23.82 -5.29 -1.79
CA ASP A 137 -23.85 -6.02 -0.52
C ASP A 137 -24.42 -5.13 0.61
N LEU A 138 -24.05 -3.85 0.65
CA LEU A 138 -24.61 -2.89 1.62
C LEU A 138 -26.09 -2.62 1.38
N SER A 139 -26.54 -2.44 0.12
CA SER A 139 -27.95 -2.26 -0.22
C SER A 139 -28.80 -3.43 0.25
N LEU A 140 -28.31 -4.66 0.04
CA LEU A 140 -28.99 -5.87 0.49
C LEU A 140 -29.05 -5.95 2.02
N ALA A 141 -27.92 -5.69 2.71
CA ALA A 141 -27.84 -5.74 4.17
C ALA A 141 -28.79 -4.74 4.84
N LEU A 142 -28.82 -3.49 4.40
CA LEU A 142 -29.72 -2.46 4.94
C LEU A 142 -31.20 -2.79 4.64
N THR A 143 -31.49 -3.34 3.45
CA THR A 143 -32.87 -3.73 3.11
C THR A 143 -33.33 -4.92 3.92
N LEU A 144 -32.46 -5.90 4.20
CA LEU A 144 -32.78 -7.03 5.08
C LEU A 144 -33.06 -6.56 6.51
N ASP A 145 -32.22 -5.65 7.01
CA ASP A 145 -32.41 -5.08 8.35
C ASP A 145 -33.72 -4.29 8.45
N ALA A 146 -34.00 -3.40 7.50
CA ALA A 146 -35.24 -2.65 7.39
C ALA A 146 -36.45 -3.57 7.26
N SER A 147 -36.36 -4.62 6.42
CA SER A 147 -37.48 -5.56 6.24
C SER A 147 -37.77 -6.36 7.50
N ALA A 148 -36.75 -6.71 8.28
CA ALA A 148 -36.96 -7.45 9.52
C ALA A 148 -37.58 -6.58 10.62
N ALA A 149 -37.19 -5.32 10.72
CA ALA A 149 -37.61 -4.42 11.79
C ALA A 149 -38.88 -3.61 11.47
N LEU A 150 -39.02 -3.12 10.22
CA LEU A 150 -40.00 -2.11 9.83
C LEU A 150 -41.00 -2.59 8.76
N ARG A 151 -40.55 -3.43 7.79
CA ARG A 151 -41.34 -3.80 6.61
C ARG A 151 -41.30 -5.31 6.32
N PRO A 152 -41.90 -6.14 7.17
CA PRO A 152 -41.98 -7.58 6.95
C PRO A 152 -42.77 -7.95 5.69
N ASP A 153 -43.60 -7.04 5.18
CA ASP A 153 -44.38 -7.15 3.95
C ASP A 153 -43.57 -6.88 2.68
N LEU A 154 -42.40 -6.21 2.78
CA LEU A 154 -41.59 -5.85 1.61
C LEU A 154 -41.03 -7.10 0.90
N ARG A 155 -41.30 -7.20 -0.42
CA ARG A 155 -40.78 -8.33 -1.23
C ARG A 155 -39.37 -8.10 -1.62
N LEU A 156 -38.49 -9.10 -1.35
CA LEU A 156 -37.06 -9.06 -1.66
C LEU A 156 -36.72 -10.17 -2.64
N LEU A 157 -36.11 -9.80 -3.76
CA LEU A 157 -35.74 -10.73 -4.82
C LEU A 157 -34.30 -10.49 -5.29
N PRO A 158 -33.31 -11.12 -4.67
CA PRO A 158 -31.98 -11.24 -5.31
C PRO A 158 -32.03 -12.11 -6.54
N MET A 159 -31.36 -11.63 -7.60
CA MET A 159 -31.27 -12.28 -8.92
C MET A 159 -29.80 -12.44 -9.30
N SER A 160 -29.44 -13.62 -9.78
CA SER A 160 -28.07 -13.97 -10.12
C SER A 160 -27.96 -14.79 -11.39
N ALA A 161 -26.81 -14.72 -12.05
CA ALA A 161 -26.48 -15.59 -13.19
C ALA A 161 -25.73 -16.86 -12.78
N THR A 162 -25.02 -16.82 -11.66
CA THR A 162 -24.26 -17.92 -11.07
C THR A 162 -24.36 -17.84 -9.56
N LEU A 163 -24.16 -18.94 -8.86
CA LEU A 163 -24.44 -18.91 -7.41
C LEU A 163 -23.44 -19.61 -6.52
N ASP A 164 -23.18 -18.89 -5.42
CA ASP A 164 -23.10 -19.44 -4.07
C ASP A 164 -24.52 -19.46 -3.46
N SER A 165 -25.42 -20.30 -4.03
CA SER A 165 -26.85 -20.32 -3.73
C SER A 165 -27.14 -20.61 -2.27
N GLU A 166 -26.37 -21.50 -1.65
CA GLU A 166 -26.55 -21.88 -0.25
C GLU A 166 -26.27 -20.74 0.72
N ARG A 167 -25.26 -19.92 0.44
CA ARG A 167 -24.94 -18.78 1.31
C ARG A 167 -26.00 -17.68 1.22
N PHE A 168 -26.44 -17.35 -0.01
CA PHE A 168 -27.54 -16.41 -0.21
C PHE A 168 -28.86 -16.92 0.36
N ALA A 169 -29.18 -18.21 0.18
CA ALA A 169 -30.37 -18.80 0.74
C ALA A 169 -30.38 -18.71 2.27
N ARG A 170 -29.29 -19.06 2.93
CA ARG A 170 -29.15 -18.90 4.40
C ARG A 170 -29.32 -17.47 4.87
N LEU A 171 -28.68 -16.50 4.18
CA LEU A 171 -28.80 -15.07 4.50
C LEU A 171 -30.24 -14.59 4.41
N LEU A 172 -31.00 -15.09 3.44
CA LEU A 172 -32.40 -14.73 3.21
C LEU A 172 -33.40 -15.51 4.07
N GLY A 173 -32.97 -16.46 4.89
CA GLY A 173 -33.83 -17.31 5.71
C GLY A 173 -34.38 -18.51 4.93
N ASN A 174 -33.64 -19.04 3.97
CA ASN A 174 -33.94 -20.18 3.11
C ASN A 174 -35.28 -20.01 2.32
N PRO A 175 -35.42 -18.93 1.53
CA PRO A 175 -36.61 -18.74 0.70
C PRO A 175 -36.65 -19.75 -0.45
N PRO A 176 -37.78 -19.90 -1.15
CA PRO A 176 -37.82 -20.67 -2.39
C PRO A 176 -36.78 -20.24 -3.39
N LEU A 177 -36.02 -21.22 -3.90
CA LEU A 177 -35.06 -21.04 -4.99
C LEU A 177 -35.73 -21.34 -6.32
N ILE A 178 -35.75 -20.36 -7.21
CA ILE A 178 -36.32 -20.48 -8.57
C ILE A 178 -35.18 -20.48 -9.56
N GLU A 179 -35.06 -21.58 -10.32
CA GLU A 179 -33.99 -21.71 -11.32
C GLU A 179 -34.58 -21.71 -12.74
N SER A 180 -34.07 -20.86 -13.57
CA SER A 180 -34.39 -20.84 -15.02
C SER A 180 -33.24 -21.47 -15.79
N GLU A 181 -33.52 -22.57 -16.46
CA GLU A 181 -32.60 -23.16 -17.43
C GLU A 181 -32.53 -22.25 -18.67
N GLY A 182 -31.40 -21.63 -18.92
CA GLY A 182 -31.22 -20.85 -20.15
C GLY A 182 -31.20 -21.70 -21.39
N LYS A 183 -31.63 -21.16 -22.53
CA LYS A 183 -31.27 -21.75 -23.82
C LYS A 183 -29.79 -21.52 -24.06
N SER A 184 -28.97 -22.50 -23.83
CA SER A 184 -27.56 -22.48 -24.25
C SER A 184 -27.44 -23.31 -25.55
N HIS A 185 -26.81 -22.72 -26.53
CA HIS A 185 -26.38 -23.42 -27.74
C HIS A 185 -25.06 -24.16 -27.46
N PRO A 186 -24.66 -25.15 -28.27
CA PRO A 186 -23.39 -25.82 -28.16
C PRO A 186 -22.22 -24.81 -28.14
N LEU A 187 -21.33 -24.98 -27.17
CA LEU A 187 -20.14 -24.14 -26.99
C LEU A 187 -18.88 -25.02 -27.10
N THR A 188 -18.05 -24.71 -28.09
CA THR A 188 -16.73 -25.34 -28.23
C THR A 188 -15.70 -24.52 -27.50
N LEU A 189 -14.93 -25.14 -26.59
CA LEU A 189 -13.81 -24.52 -25.90
C LEU A 189 -12.50 -24.92 -26.58
N VAL A 190 -11.72 -23.93 -27.00
CA VAL A 190 -10.39 -24.11 -27.58
C VAL A 190 -9.37 -23.48 -26.62
N HIS A 191 -8.34 -24.21 -26.25
CA HIS A 191 -7.26 -23.68 -25.41
C HIS A 191 -6.00 -23.49 -26.28
N GLU A 192 -5.57 -22.25 -26.39
CA GLU A 192 -4.29 -21.86 -26.99
C GLU A 192 -3.38 -21.40 -25.87
N GLY A 193 -2.27 -22.05 -25.64
CA GLY A 193 -1.29 -21.55 -24.65
C GLY A 193 -0.82 -20.12 -24.99
N ARG A 194 -0.27 -19.43 -24.01
CA ARG A 194 0.40 -18.15 -24.24
C ARG A 194 1.80 -18.17 -23.62
N ASP A 195 2.72 -17.39 -24.21
CA ASP A 195 4.01 -17.11 -23.61
C ASP A 195 3.79 -16.04 -22.49
N PRO A 196 4.02 -16.38 -21.19
CA PRO A 196 3.82 -15.46 -20.08
C PRO A 196 4.85 -14.30 -20.06
N VAL A 197 5.97 -14.42 -20.77
CA VAL A 197 7.02 -13.41 -20.85
C VAL A 197 6.67 -12.32 -21.86
N GLN A 198 5.94 -12.67 -22.91
CA GLN A 198 5.51 -11.73 -23.92
C GLN A 198 4.26 -10.97 -23.48
N ARG A 199 4.12 -9.75 -24.01
CA ARG A 199 2.89 -8.96 -23.82
C ARG A 199 1.69 -9.69 -24.40
N ILE A 200 0.54 -9.48 -23.77
CA ILE A 200 -0.71 -10.15 -24.16
C ILE A 200 -1.25 -9.64 -25.51
N GLU A 201 -1.00 -8.37 -25.84
CA GLU A 201 -1.64 -7.71 -26.97
C GLU A 201 -1.29 -8.33 -28.35
N PRO A 202 -0.02 -8.60 -28.69
CA PRO A 202 0.30 -9.28 -29.94
C PRO A 202 -0.23 -10.72 -29.98
N GLN A 203 -0.25 -11.42 -28.86
CA GLN A 203 -0.71 -12.80 -28.77
C GLN A 203 -2.22 -12.89 -29.01
N ILE A 204 -3.02 -12.06 -28.32
CA ILE A 204 -4.48 -12.04 -28.53
C ILE A 204 -4.84 -11.53 -29.92
N ALA A 205 -4.09 -10.57 -30.47
CA ALA A 205 -4.31 -10.12 -31.85
C ALA A 205 -4.07 -11.25 -32.88
N ALA A 206 -3.06 -12.08 -32.68
CA ALA A 206 -2.79 -13.25 -33.53
C ALA A 206 -3.92 -14.29 -33.40
N SER A 207 -4.39 -14.57 -32.19
CA SER A 207 -5.52 -15.49 -31.96
C SER A 207 -6.83 -14.97 -32.58
N ILE A 208 -7.12 -13.66 -32.44
CA ILE A 208 -8.27 -13.02 -33.08
C ILE A 208 -8.24 -13.18 -34.60
N ARG A 209 -7.08 -12.96 -35.27
CA ARG A 209 -6.95 -13.13 -36.70
C ARG A 209 -7.22 -14.59 -37.15
N ARG A 210 -6.68 -15.58 -36.43
CA ARG A 210 -6.95 -17.00 -36.70
C ARG A 210 -8.43 -17.30 -36.50
N ALA A 211 -9.03 -16.86 -35.37
CA ALA A 211 -10.43 -17.11 -35.09
C ALA A 211 -11.37 -16.48 -36.14
N LEU A 212 -11.06 -15.26 -36.64
CA LEU A 212 -11.81 -14.60 -37.71
C LEU A 212 -11.69 -15.33 -39.08
N ALA A 213 -10.57 -16.01 -39.33
CA ALA A 213 -10.36 -16.78 -40.57
C ALA A 213 -11.01 -18.16 -40.48
N GLU A 214 -11.10 -18.76 -39.29
CA GLU A 214 -11.58 -20.14 -39.09
C GLU A 214 -13.09 -20.22 -38.83
N TYR A 215 -13.65 -19.21 -38.11
CA TYR A 215 -15.05 -19.25 -37.69
C TYR A 215 -15.87 -18.11 -38.22
N GLU A 216 -17.17 -18.34 -38.36
CA GLU A 216 -18.13 -17.34 -38.80
C GLU A 216 -18.80 -16.59 -37.64
N GLY A 217 -19.35 -15.41 -37.92
CA GLY A 217 -20.03 -14.56 -36.95
C GLY A 217 -19.16 -13.46 -36.37
N SER A 218 -19.75 -12.63 -35.53
CA SER A 218 -19.05 -11.54 -34.83
C SER A 218 -18.19 -12.06 -33.67
N LEU A 219 -17.06 -11.35 -33.42
CA LEU A 219 -16.06 -11.76 -32.41
C LEU A 219 -16.03 -10.76 -31.26
N LEU A 220 -15.97 -11.30 -30.02
CA LEU A 220 -15.77 -10.54 -28.79
C LEU A 220 -14.42 -10.93 -28.15
N GLY A 221 -13.46 -10.00 -28.09
CA GLY A 221 -12.16 -10.17 -27.47
C GLY A 221 -12.13 -9.54 -26.08
N PHE A 222 -11.84 -10.34 -25.04
CA PHE A 222 -11.72 -9.86 -23.65
C PHE A 222 -10.29 -9.51 -23.26
N LEU A 223 -10.11 -8.27 -22.82
CA LEU A 223 -8.85 -7.68 -22.40
C LEU A 223 -8.97 -7.01 -21.01
N PRO A 224 -7.89 -6.92 -20.23
CA PRO A 224 -7.99 -6.43 -18.85
C PRO A 224 -8.31 -4.93 -18.74
N GLY A 225 -7.94 -4.10 -19.73
CA GLY A 225 -8.16 -2.67 -19.64
C GLY A 225 -7.99 -1.91 -20.95
N VAL A 226 -8.21 -0.59 -20.87
CA VAL A 226 -8.22 0.32 -22.03
C VAL A 226 -6.90 0.30 -22.80
N ALA A 227 -5.78 0.35 -22.07
CA ALA A 227 -4.46 0.36 -22.71
C ALA A 227 -4.17 -0.91 -23.53
N GLU A 228 -4.60 -2.07 -23.03
CA GLU A 228 -4.50 -3.34 -23.74
C GLU A 228 -5.46 -3.41 -24.93
N ILE A 229 -6.66 -2.83 -24.80
CA ILE A 229 -7.62 -2.72 -25.91
C ILE A 229 -7.03 -1.89 -27.04
N GLU A 230 -6.45 -0.70 -26.74
CA GLU A 230 -5.87 0.16 -27.78
C GLU A 230 -4.65 -0.49 -28.44
N ARG A 231 -3.71 -1.04 -27.67
CA ARG A 231 -2.54 -1.72 -28.22
C ARG A 231 -2.90 -2.98 -29.03
N THR A 232 -3.95 -3.70 -28.62
CA THR A 232 -4.46 -4.83 -29.42
C THR A 232 -5.09 -4.36 -30.72
N ALA A 233 -5.83 -3.25 -30.69
CA ALA A 233 -6.39 -2.65 -31.90
C ALA A 233 -5.28 -2.20 -32.88
N GLU A 234 -4.20 -1.61 -32.37
CA GLU A 234 -3.01 -1.27 -33.17
C GLU A 234 -2.32 -2.53 -33.71
N ALA A 235 -2.13 -3.55 -32.88
CA ALA A 235 -1.49 -4.81 -33.28
C ALA A 235 -2.30 -5.60 -34.31
N LEU A 236 -3.61 -5.45 -34.37
CA LEU A 236 -4.48 -6.06 -35.39
C LEU A 236 -4.21 -5.50 -36.78
N GLY A 237 -3.83 -4.25 -36.93
CA GLY A 237 -3.54 -3.63 -38.22
C GLY A 237 -4.73 -3.70 -39.18
N ASN A 238 -4.47 -4.10 -40.43
CA ASN A 238 -5.51 -4.22 -41.43
C ASN A 238 -6.39 -5.46 -41.19
N LEU A 239 -7.68 -5.26 -41.04
CA LEU A 239 -8.70 -6.31 -40.92
C LEU A 239 -9.33 -6.60 -42.25
N PRO A 240 -9.98 -7.78 -42.42
CA PRO A 240 -10.83 -8.07 -43.60
C PRO A 240 -11.87 -6.96 -43.81
N ALA A 241 -12.23 -6.69 -45.08
CA ALA A 241 -13.12 -5.59 -45.43
C ALA A 241 -14.55 -5.71 -44.85
N ASP A 242 -14.97 -6.92 -44.53
CA ASP A 242 -16.25 -7.23 -43.90
C ASP A 242 -16.22 -7.08 -42.34
N VAL A 243 -15.05 -6.86 -41.73
CA VAL A 243 -14.90 -6.80 -40.25
C VAL A 243 -14.78 -5.36 -39.78
N VAL A 244 -15.73 -4.94 -38.93
CA VAL A 244 -15.74 -3.60 -38.29
C VAL A 244 -15.27 -3.69 -36.84
N LEU A 245 -14.18 -3.00 -36.54
CA LEU A 245 -13.61 -2.94 -35.17
C LEU A 245 -14.35 -1.95 -34.27
N HIS A 246 -14.78 -2.42 -33.12
CA HIS A 246 -15.32 -1.62 -32.05
C HIS A 246 -14.51 -1.80 -30.75
N ARG A 247 -14.38 -0.72 -29.98
CA ARG A 247 -13.81 -0.75 -28.63
C ARG A 247 -14.93 -0.59 -27.60
N LEU A 248 -14.91 -1.33 -26.51
CA LEU A 248 -15.98 -1.31 -25.51
C LEU A 248 -15.40 -1.33 -24.09
N HIS A 249 -15.37 -0.16 -23.47
CA HIS A 249 -14.85 0.04 -22.11
C HIS A 249 -15.58 1.19 -21.40
N GLY A 250 -15.41 1.32 -20.08
CA GLY A 250 -16.19 2.28 -19.28
C GLY A 250 -15.96 3.77 -19.57
N ALA A 251 -14.88 4.12 -20.29
CA ALA A 251 -14.54 5.50 -20.65
C ALA A 251 -14.91 5.87 -22.09
N ILE A 252 -15.56 4.96 -22.84
CA ILE A 252 -15.93 5.21 -24.24
C ILE A 252 -17.10 6.18 -24.36
N GLU A 253 -17.13 6.96 -25.43
CA GLU A 253 -18.25 7.86 -25.75
C GLU A 253 -19.57 7.09 -25.96
N PRO A 254 -20.70 7.63 -25.49
CA PRO A 254 -22.01 6.95 -25.60
C PRO A 254 -22.43 6.62 -27.06
N SER A 255 -22.00 7.40 -28.04
CA SER A 255 -22.26 7.15 -29.46
C SER A 255 -21.53 5.90 -29.97
N ALA A 256 -20.22 5.80 -29.66
CA ALA A 256 -19.39 4.65 -30.00
C ALA A 256 -19.87 3.38 -29.29
N GLN A 257 -20.33 3.52 -28.03
CA GLN A 257 -20.91 2.43 -27.27
C GLN A 257 -22.20 1.92 -27.93
N ARG A 258 -23.13 2.81 -28.35
CA ARG A 258 -24.33 2.41 -29.09
C ARG A 258 -23.98 1.70 -30.37
N SER A 259 -22.97 2.17 -31.13
CA SER A 259 -22.51 1.50 -32.34
C SER A 259 -21.96 0.09 -32.05
N ALA A 260 -21.23 -0.08 -30.96
CA ALA A 260 -20.74 -1.41 -30.55
C ALA A 260 -21.87 -2.38 -30.18
N LEU A 261 -22.95 -1.89 -29.58
CA LEU A 261 -24.09 -2.69 -29.14
C LEU A 261 -25.13 -2.94 -30.25
N ALA A 262 -25.22 -2.07 -31.26
CA ALA A 262 -26.18 -2.22 -32.37
C ALA A 262 -25.90 -3.53 -33.16
N PRO A 263 -26.90 -4.15 -33.84
CA PRO A 263 -26.64 -5.28 -34.71
C PRO A 263 -25.63 -4.94 -35.84
N PRO A 264 -24.87 -5.92 -36.35
CA PRO A 264 -23.98 -5.68 -37.48
C PRO A 264 -24.77 -5.28 -38.72
N ALA A 265 -24.19 -4.45 -39.60
CA ALA A 265 -24.81 -4.15 -40.89
C ALA A 265 -24.81 -5.43 -41.73
N PRO A 266 -25.80 -5.57 -42.66
CA PRO A 266 -25.87 -6.72 -43.57
C PRO A 266 -24.55 -6.93 -44.31
N GLY A 267 -24.04 -8.16 -44.29
CA GLY A 267 -22.79 -8.52 -44.96
C GLY A 267 -21.53 -8.09 -44.17
N THR A 268 -21.65 -7.59 -42.95
CA THR A 268 -20.49 -7.25 -42.09
C THR A 268 -20.46 -8.08 -40.79
N ARG A 269 -19.26 -8.23 -40.25
CA ARG A 269 -18.98 -8.87 -38.95
C ARG A 269 -18.42 -7.83 -38.00
N LYS A 270 -18.74 -7.94 -36.75
CA LYS A 270 -18.13 -7.09 -35.71
C LYS A 270 -16.97 -7.78 -35.05
N LEU A 271 -15.91 -7.02 -34.80
CA LEU A 271 -14.87 -7.33 -33.84
C LEU A 271 -14.99 -6.35 -32.69
N VAL A 272 -15.42 -6.81 -31.52
CA VAL A 272 -15.55 -5.97 -30.33
C VAL A 272 -14.41 -6.32 -29.36
N LEU A 273 -13.48 -5.39 -29.14
CA LEU A 273 -12.48 -5.51 -28.07
C LEU A 273 -13.06 -4.89 -26.79
N ALA A 274 -13.20 -5.68 -25.73
CA ALA A 274 -13.90 -5.26 -24.54
C ALA A 274 -13.11 -5.56 -23.24
N SER A 275 -13.33 -4.73 -22.22
CA SER A 275 -12.99 -5.06 -20.83
C SER A 275 -14.14 -5.85 -20.20
N ALA A 276 -14.04 -6.13 -18.88
CA ALA A 276 -15.09 -6.81 -18.11
C ALA A 276 -16.50 -6.18 -18.23
N ILE A 277 -16.65 -5.00 -18.84
CA ILE A 277 -17.96 -4.38 -19.07
C ILE A 277 -18.88 -5.22 -19.97
N ALA A 278 -18.30 -6.02 -20.88
CA ALA A 278 -19.04 -6.90 -21.77
C ALA A 278 -19.33 -8.29 -21.15
N GLU A 279 -18.94 -8.52 -19.89
CA GLU A 279 -19.05 -9.81 -19.23
C GLU A 279 -20.51 -10.13 -18.81
N THR A 280 -21.24 -9.17 -18.27
CA THR A 280 -22.57 -9.40 -17.69
C THR A 280 -23.66 -8.52 -18.29
N SER A 281 -23.64 -7.22 -18.10
CA SER A 281 -24.78 -6.32 -18.20
C SER A 281 -25.16 -5.83 -19.61
N LEU A 282 -24.44 -6.22 -20.67
CA LEU A 282 -24.67 -5.76 -22.06
C LEU A 282 -24.98 -6.92 -22.98
N THR A 283 -26.01 -6.76 -23.80
CA THR A 283 -26.29 -7.71 -24.88
C THR A 283 -25.59 -7.26 -26.15
N LEU A 284 -24.77 -8.14 -26.70
CA LEU A 284 -24.13 -7.99 -28.01
C LEU A 284 -24.75 -9.02 -28.93
N ASP A 285 -25.33 -8.56 -30.03
CA ASP A 285 -25.96 -9.43 -31.03
C ASP A 285 -24.91 -10.07 -31.94
N ASP A 286 -25.21 -11.28 -32.44
CA ASP A 286 -24.43 -12.06 -33.39
C ASP A 286 -23.02 -12.46 -32.93
N VAL A 287 -22.71 -12.41 -31.63
CA VAL A 287 -21.43 -12.90 -31.13
C VAL A 287 -21.42 -14.42 -31.13
N ARG A 288 -20.54 -15.01 -31.95
CA ARG A 288 -20.32 -16.45 -32.07
C ARG A 288 -18.90 -16.88 -31.72
N ILE A 289 -18.00 -15.92 -31.63
CA ILE A 289 -16.60 -16.16 -31.33
C ILE A 289 -16.23 -15.31 -30.10
N VAL A 290 -15.64 -15.93 -29.12
CA VAL A 290 -15.02 -15.26 -27.99
C VAL A 290 -13.52 -15.58 -27.98
N VAL A 291 -12.67 -14.56 -27.82
CA VAL A 291 -11.24 -14.72 -27.54
C VAL A 291 -10.93 -14.10 -26.20
N ASP A 292 -10.53 -14.91 -25.23
CA ASP A 292 -10.34 -14.47 -23.84
C ASP A 292 -8.86 -14.52 -23.45
N SER A 293 -8.33 -13.35 -23.02
CA SER A 293 -6.98 -13.23 -22.48
C SER A 293 -6.77 -13.96 -21.14
N GLY A 294 -7.84 -14.34 -20.45
CA GLY A 294 -7.81 -14.91 -19.09
C GLY A 294 -7.41 -13.90 -18.02
N LEU A 295 -7.40 -12.61 -18.35
CA LEU A 295 -7.00 -11.53 -17.45
C LEU A 295 -8.19 -10.64 -17.08
N ALA A 296 -8.16 -10.11 -15.88
CA ALA A 296 -9.06 -9.09 -15.37
C ALA A 296 -8.29 -7.96 -14.71
N ARG A 297 -8.80 -6.74 -14.76
CA ARG A 297 -8.25 -5.59 -14.03
C ARG A 297 -9.22 -5.16 -12.96
N ARG A 298 -8.76 -5.22 -11.69
CA ARG A 298 -9.60 -4.98 -10.53
C ARG A 298 -9.01 -3.91 -9.62
N PRO A 299 -9.85 -3.11 -8.97
CA PRO A 299 -9.41 -2.25 -7.89
C PRO A 299 -9.04 -3.12 -6.69
N ARG A 300 -7.85 -2.92 -6.16
CA ARG A 300 -7.34 -3.49 -4.90
C ARG A 300 -6.97 -2.36 -3.98
N TYR A 301 -7.56 -2.31 -2.81
CA TYR A 301 -7.17 -1.35 -1.81
C TYR A 301 -5.89 -1.79 -1.10
N ASP A 302 -4.83 -1.02 -1.27
CA ASP A 302 -3.56 -1.23 -0.58
C ASP A 302 -3.62 -0.50 0.77
N ARG A 303 -3.82 -1.27 1.84
CA ARG A 303 -3.91 -0.74 3.21
C ARG A 303 -2.65 0.00 3.64
N GLY A 304 -1.47 -0.56 3.34
CA GLY A 304 -0.20 0.09 3.64
C GLY A 304 -0.02 1.41 2.89
N ALA A 305 -0.61 1.52 1.71
CA ALA A 305 -0.58 2.72 0.88
C ALA A 305 -1.79 3.65 1.06
N GLY A 306 -2.90 3.21 1.67
CA GLY A 306 -4.16 3.98 1.75
C GLY A 306 -4.68 4.36 0.35
N LEU A 307 -4.47 3.50 -0.64
CA LEU A 307 -4.72 3.76 -2.05
C LEU A 307 -5.39 2.56 -2.70
N THR A 308 -6.41 2.81 -3.50
CA THR A 308 -6.95 1.80 -4.40
C THR A 308 -6.08 1.72 -5.66
N ARG A 309 -5.57 0.54 -5.97
CA ARG A 309 -4.78 0.26 -7.18
C ARG A 309 -5.58 -0.57 -8.14
N LEU A 310 -5.39 -0.32 -9.44
CA LEU A 310 -5.87 -1.24 -10.47
C LEU A 310 -4.79 -2.29 -10.72
N VAL A 311 -5.09 -3.53 -10.32
CA VAL A 311 -4.20 -4.68 -10.49
C VAL A 311 -4.71 -5.55 -11.62
N THR A 312 -3.82 -5.96 -12.54
CA THR A 312 -4.13 -6.96 -13.56
C THR A 312 -3.80 -8.34 -13.00
N GLU A 313 -4.78 -9.20 -12.91
CA GLU A 313 -4.69 -10.56 -12.38
C GLU A 313 -5.42 -11.56 -13.24
N ARG A 314 -5.34 -12.85 -12.92
CA ARG A 314 -6.11 -13.88 -13.62
C ARG A 314 -7.59 -13.74 -13.28
N ALA A 315 -8.44 -13.84 -14.29
CA ALA A 315 -9.89 -13.85 -14.10
C ALA A 315 -10.33 -15.14 -13.35
N SER A 316 -11.45 -15.08 -12.65
CA SER A 316 -12.02 -16.24 -11.96
C SER A 316 -12.63 -17.27 -12.94
N LYS A 317 -12.84 -18.50 -12.47
CA LYS A 317 -13.58 -19.55 -13.23
C LYS A 317 -14.97 -19.07 -13.65
N ALA A 318 -15.68 -18.41 -12.73
CA ALA A 318 -16.99 -17.83 -13.01
C ALA A 318 -16.92 -16.81 -14.14
N ALA A 319 -15.96 -15.87 -14.07
CA ALA A 319 -15.78 -14.84 -15.08
C ALA A 319 -15.47 -15.43 -16.48
N VAL A 320 -14.48 -16.33 -16.59
CA VAL A 320 -14.11 -16.92 -17.87
C VAL A 320 -15.21 -17.83 -18.44
N THR A 321 -16.05 -18.42 -17.60
CA THR A 321 -17.23 -19.19 -18.01
C THR A 321 -18.32 -18.27 -18.57
N GLN A 322 -18.61 -17.16 -17.88
CA GLN A 322 -19.56 -16.16 -18.38
C GLN A 322 -19.10 -15.54 -19.70
N ARG A 323 -17.80 -15.21 -19.85
CA ARG A 323 -17.21 -14.70 -21.09
C ARG A 323 -17.39 -15.69 -22.24
N ALA A 324 -17.03 -16.96 -22.01
CA ALA A 324 -17.19 -18.00 -23.01
C ALA A 324 -18.65 -18.21 -23.42
N GLY A 325 -19.57 -18.15 -22.45
CA GLY A 325 -21.02 -18.26 -22.72
C GLY A 325 -21.59 -17.17 -23.63
N ARG A 326 -20.87 -16.05 -23.82
CA ARG A 326 -21.26 -15.00 -24.77
C ARG A 326 -21.30 -15.53 -26.23
N ALA A 327 -20.41 -16.47 -26.59
CA ALA A 327 -20.35 -17.05 -27.93
C ALA A 327 -21.56 -17.94 -28.27
N ALA A 328 -22.13 -18.60 -27.26
CA ALA A 328 -23.19 -19.60 -27.43
C ALA A 328 -24.59 -19.09 -27.05
N ARG A 329 -24.84 -17.77 -27.06
CA ARG A 329 -26.10 -17.17 -26.59
C ARG A 329 -27.24 -17.30 -27.58
N GLN A 330 -26.96 -17.09 -28.87
CA GLN A 330 -27.95 -17.01 -29.96
C GLN A 330 -27.82 -18.15 -30.96
N ALA A 331 -26.64 -18.77 -31.05
CA ALA A 331 -26.31 -19.87 -31.93
C ALA A 331 -25.12 -20.67 -31.36
N PRO A 332 -24.78 -21.83 -31.95
CA PRO A 332 -23.52 -22.54 -31.63
C PRO A 332 -22.33 -21.59 -31.78
N GLY A 333 -21.38 -21.67 -30.83
CA GLY A 333 -20.25 -20.74 -30.80
C GLY A 333 -18.97 -21.36 -30.31
N VAL A 334 -17.86 -20.58 -30.40
CA VAL A 334 -16.50 -21.01 -30.02
C VAL A 334 -15.91 -19.99 -29.08
N ALA A 335 -15.29 -20.48 -28.01
CA ALA A 335 -14.51 -19.66 -27.09
C ALA A 335 -13.05 -20.13 -27.08
N VAL A 336 -12.17 -19.26 -27.55
CA VAL A 336 -10.71 -19.45 -27.57
C VAL A 336 -10.12 -18.82 -26.32
N ARG A 337 -9.41 -19.62 -25.53
CA ARG A 337 -8.80 -19.24 -24.25
C ARG A 337 -7.29 -19.21 -24.41
N LEU A 338 -6.67 -18.07 -24.10
CA LEU A 338 -5.22 -17.90 -24.21
C LEU A 338 -4.48 -18.43 -22.97
N TRP A 339 -4.78 -19.66 -22.60
CA TRP A 339 -4.06 -20.39 -21.54
C TRP A 339 -4.30 -21.90 -21.71
N GLU A 340 -3.39 -22.69 -21.14
CA GLU A 340 -3.48 -24.16 -21.13
C GLU A 340 -4.72 -24.64 -20.36
N GLU A 341 -5.36 -25.71 -20.84
CA GLU A 341 -6.57 -26.27 -20.22
C GLU A 341 -6.37 -26.58 -18.74
N ALA A 342 -5.24 -27.21 -18.39
CA ALA A 342 -4.89 -27.55 -17.00
C ALA A 342 -4.82 -26.33 -16.09
N ALA A 343 -4.46 -25.16 -16.63
CA ALA A 343 -4.37 -23.94 -15.86
C ALA A 343 -5.75 -23.39 -15.43
N THR A 344 -6.84 -23.85 -16.05
CA THR A 344 -8.21 -23.52 -15.64
C THR A 344 -8.52 -24.03 -14.24
N ALA A 345 -7.98 -25.21 -13.86
CA ALA A 345 -8.19 -25.77 -12.51
C ALA A 345 -7.65 -24.86 -11.40
N SER A 346 -6.57 -24.13 -11.66
CA SER A 346 -5.91 -23.21 -10.70
C SER A 346 -6.52 -21.81 -10.62
N LEU A 347 -7.54 -21.49 -11.42
CA LEU A 347 -8.22 -20.19 -11.32
C LEU A 347 -9.07 -20.14 -10.03
N PRO A 348 -9.17 -18.96 -9.37
CA PRO A 348 -10.13 -18.75 -8.29
C PRO A 348 -11.55 -19.10 -8.75
N ALA A 349 -12.36 -19.71 -7.89
CA ALA A 349 -13.73 -20.10 -8.25
C ALA A 349 -14.58 -18.88 -8.63
N HIS A 350 -14.55 -17.84 -7.80
CA HIS A 350 -15.27 -16.57 -7.97
C HIS A 350 -14.33 -15.40 -7.77
N ASP A 351 -14.78 -14.23 -8.17
CA ASP A 351 -14.13 -12.99 -7.86
C ASP A 351 -14.27 -12.69 -6.35
N PRO A 352 -13.25 -12.18 -5.67
CA PRO A 352 -13.38 -11.82 -4.28
C PRO A 352 -14.38 -10.67 -4.12
N PRO A 353 -15.23 -10.71 -3.07
CA PRO A 353 -16.15 -9.63 -2.76
C PRO A 353 -15.42 -8.31 -2.50
N GLU A 354 -15.94 -7.19 -3.03
CA GLU A 354 -15.32 -5.87 -2.82
C GLU A 354 -15.21 -5.50 -1.33
N ILE A 355 -16.13 -5.94 -0.49
CA ILE A 355 -16.13 -5.67 0.95
C ILE A 355 -14.84 -6.16 1.65
N LEU A 356 -14.18 -7.17 1.09
CA LEU A 356 -12.92 -7.69 1.62
C LEU A 356 -11.69 -6.91 1.14
N GLU A 357 -11.83 -6.09 0.08
CA GLU A 357 -10.71 -5.52 -0.66
C GLU A 357 -10.80 -3.99 -0.88
N ALA A 358 -11.96 -3.37 -0.66
CA ALA A 358 -12.19 -1.94 -0.87
C ALA A 358 -11.88 -1.09 0.37
N ASP A 359 -11.86 0.24 0.17
CA ASP A 359 -11.95 1.22 1.25
C ASP A 359 -13.36 1.21 1.85
N LEU A 360 -13.46 0.96 3.13
CA LEU A 360 -14.74 0.86 3.83
C LEU A 360 -15.25 2.17 4.44
N SER A 361 -14.62 3.32 4.15
CA SER A 361 -15.02 4.61 4.77
C SER A 361 -16.45 5.00 4.43
N SER A 362 -16.88 4.84 3.17
CA SER A 362 -18.26 5.11 2.76
C SER A 362 -19.25 4.13 3.40
N LEU A 363 -18.90 2.84 3.43
CA LEU A 363 -19.72 1.82 4.07
C LEU A 363 -19.92 2.14 5.57
N LEU A 364 -18.83 2.38 6.30
CA LEU A 364 -18.88 2.66 7.73
C LEU A 364 -19.68 3.93 8.02
N LEU A 365 -19.50 4.99 7.23
CA LEU A 365 -20.27 6.23 7.38
C LEU A 365 -21.77 5.98 7.17
N THR A 366 -22.12 5.14 6.19
CA THR A 366 -23.50 4.72 5.93
C THR A 366 -24.08 3.91 7.09
N CYS A 367 -23.32 2.97 7.66
CA CYS A 367 -23.74 2.20 8.83
C CYS A 367 -23.97 3.11 10.05
N LEU A 368 -23.09 4.06 10.30
CA LEU A 368 -23.21 5.03 11.39
C LEU A 368 -24.46 5.92 11.25
N LEU A 369 -24.79 6.34 10.02
CA LEU A 369 -26.04 7.05 9.73
C LEU A 369 -27.27 6.17 9.94
N TRP A 370 -27.17 4.89 9.62
CA TRP A 370 -28.23 3.91 9.84
C TRP A 370 -28.49 3.66 11.32
N GLY A 371 -27.56 4.05 12.18
CA GLY A 371 -27.63 3.84 13.63
C GLY A 371 -26.85 2.61 14.12
N GLU A 372 -26.13 1.93 13.23
CA GLU A 372 -25.30 0.78 13.58
C GLU A 372 -23.80 1.16 13.54
N ALA A 373 -23.19 1.18 14.73
CA ALA A 373 -21.77 1.52 14.88
C ALA A 373 -20.83 0.35 14.56
N ASP A 374 -21.35 -0.87 14.61
CA ASP A 374 -20.61 -2.10 14.33
C ASP A 374 -21.19 -2.77 13.08
N PRO A 375 -20.52 -2.61 11.92
CA PRO A 375 -20.99 -3.22 10.68
C PRO A 375 -21.15 -4.74 10.73
N GLU A 376 -20.50 -5.44 11.68
CA GLU A 376 -20.63 -6.91 11.83
C GLU A 376 -22.04 -7.33 12.24
N ARG A 377 -22.82 -6.43 12.81
CA ARG A 377 -24.21 -6.70 13.22
C ARG A 377 -25.23 -6.65 12.08
N LEU A 378 -24.85 -6.04 10.96
CA LEU A 378 -25.69 -6.02 9.77
C LEU A 378 -25.59 -7.35 9.02
N PRO A 379 -26.69 -7.81 8.37
CA PRO A 379 -26.72 -9.09 7.67
C PRO A 379 -25.96 -9.06 6.35
N PHE A 380 -24.62 -8.95 6.42
CA PHE A 380 -23.75 -9.08 5.27
C PHE A 380 -23.51 -10.56 4.91
N LEU A 381 -23.34 -10.85 3.63
CA LEU A 381 -22.95 -12.20 3.18
C LEU A 381 -21.50 -12.51 3.58
N ASP A 382 -20.61 -11.53 3.48
CA ASP A 382 -19.25 -11.56 4.00
C ASP A 382 -19.07 -10.39 4.97
N VAL A 383 -18.58 -10.71 6.16
CA VAL A 383 -18.36 -9.71 7.21
C VAL A 383 -17.20 -8.77 6.83
N PRO A 384 -17.35 -7.44 6.97
CA PRO A 384 -16.26 -6.51 6.73
C PRO A 384 -15.05 -6.82 7.61
N PRO A 385 -13.81 -6.87 7.05
CA PRO A 385 -12.62 -7.19 7.85
C PRO A 385 -12.38 -6.15 8.95
N ALA A 386 -12.27 -6.56 10.21
CA ALA A 386 -12.06 -5.66 11.35
C ALA A 386 -10.87 -4.68 11.17
N PRO A 387 -9.70 -5.07 10.60
CA PRO A 387 -8.63 -4.11 10.31
C PRO A 387 -9.01 -3.04 9.28
N ALA A 388 -9.85 -3.38 8.29
CA ALA A 388 -10.32 -2.42 7.29
C ALA A 388 -11.35 -1.44 7.89
N VAL A 389 -12.21 -1.93 8.78
CA VAL A 389 -13.16 -1.10 9.55
C VAL A 389 -12.40 -0.15 10.47
N ALA A 390 -11.37 -0.61 11.19
CA ALA A 390 -10.55 0.22 12.05
C ALA A 390 -9.83 1.35 11.25
N GLU A 391 -9.30 1.04 10.07
CA GLU A 391 -8.69 2.03 9.19
C GLU A 391 -9.71 3.05 8.66
N ALA A 392 -10.89 2.59 8.25
CA ALA A 392 -11.99 3.46 7.83
C ALA A 392 -12.41 4.40 8.97
N ARG A 393 -12.51 3.88 10.20
CA ARG A 393 -12.82 4.67 11.41
C ARG A 393 -11.76 5.75 11.65
N ALA A 394 -10.47 5.39 11.60
CA ALA A 394 -9.37 6.34 11.76
C ALA A 394 -9.39 7.43 10.67
N ARG A 395 -9.79 7.09 9.44
CA ARG A 395 -9.93 8.05 8.35
C ARG A 395 -11.10 8.99 8.56
N LEU A 396 -12.27 8.47 8.93
CA LEU A 396 -13.45 9.29 9.23
C LEU A 396 -13.21 10.22 10.43
N SER A 397 -12.47 9.78 11.45
CA SER A 397 -12.05 10.62 12.56
C SER A 397 -11.18 11.78 12.11
N ARG A 398 -10.16 11.52 11.25
CA ARG A 398 -9.30 12.58 10.69
C ARG A 398 -10.07 13.59 9.83
N LEU A 399 -11.14 13.17 9.16
CA LEU A 399 -12.03 14.07 8.43
C LEU A 399 -13.03 14.80 9.34
N GLY A 400 -13.00 14.60 10.66
CA GLY A 400 -13.98 15.14 11.57
C GLY A 400 -15.40 14.59 11.37
N ALA A 401 -15.56 13.51 10.61
CA ALA A 401 -16.85 12.88 10.35
C ALA A 401 -17.38 12.11 11.55
N ILE A 402 -16.50 11.66 12.42
CA ILE A 402 -16.81 11.01 13.70
C ILE A 402 -15.99 11.63 14.83
N ASP A 403 -16.56 11.65 16.04
CA ASP A 403 -15.89 12.12 17.25
C ASP A 403 -14.95 11.05 17.86
N SER A 404 -14.32 11.39 18.99
CA SER A 404 -13.42 10.49 19.73
C SER A 404 -14.10 9.24 20.27
N GLU A 405 -15.43 9.25 20.41
CA GLU A 405 -16.25 8.12 20.84
C GLU A 405 -16.76 7.29 19.64
N GLY A 406 -16.41 7.68 18.41
CA GLY A 406 -16.81 7.02 17.17
C GLY A 406 -18.23 7.35 16.71
N ARG A 407 -18.88 8.35 17.28
CA ARG A 407 -20.23 8.80 16.91
C ARG A 407 -20.14 9.79 15.74
N ILE A 408 -21.15 9.75 14.86
CA ILE A 408 -21.20 10.66 13.71
C ILE A 408 -21.44 12.10 14.16
N THR A 409 -20.62 13.01 13.66
CA THR A 409 -20.70 14.45 13.90
C THR A 409 -21.70 15.14 12.97
N SER A 410 -21.99 16.44 13.19
CA SER A 410 -22.74 17.26 12.23
C SER A 410 -22.03 17.31 10.88
N HIS A 411 -20.69 17.44 10.88
CA HIS A 411 -19.87 17.40 9.68
C HIS A 411 -19.94 16.05 8.97
N GLY A 412 -19.91 14.93 9.73
CA GLY A 412 -20.10 13.58 9.19
C GLY A 412 -21.46 13.40 8.50
N ARG A 413 -22.53 13.94 9.06
CA ARG A 413 -23.86 13.94 8.41
C ARG A 413 -23.87 14.78 7.15
N ALA A 414 -23.20 15.92 7.13
CA ALA A 414 -23.06 16.76 5.94
C ALA A 414 -22.24 16.06 4.83
N ILE A 415 -21.15 15.37 5.19
CA ILE A 415 -20.37 14.53 4.27
C ILE A 415 -21.27 13.45 3.63
N ALA A 416 -22.02 12.74 4.44
CA ALA A 416 -22.86 11.64 3.96
C ALA A 416 -24.02 12.07 3.08
N ALA A 417 -24.52 13.31 3.25
CA ALA A 417 -25.57 13.87 2.39
C ALA A 417 -25.08 14.15 0.95
N ILE A 418 -23.78 14.16 0.72
CA ILE A 418 -23.19 14.37 -0.62
C ILE A 418 -22.86 13.01 -1.23
N PRO A 419 -23.37 12.66 -2.44
CA PRO A 419 -23.15 11.36 -3.06
C PRO A 419 -21.74 11.24 -3.66
N LEU A 420 -20.72 11.37 -2.81
CA LEU A 420 -19.30 11.30 -3.12
C LEU A 420 -18.58 10.47 -2.06
N GLU A 421 -17.36 10.03 -2.39
CA GLU A 421 -16.46 9.49 -1.37
C GLU A 421 -16.25 10.50 -0.22
N PRO A 422 -16.14 10.07 1.05
CA PRO A 422 -16.06 10.96 2.21
C PRO A 422 -14.99 12.05 2.09
N ARG A 423 -13.82 11.75 1.51
CA ARG A 423 -12.75 12.74 1.29
C ARG A 423 -13.17 13.86 0.33
N LEU A 424 -13.86 13.52 -0.77
CA LEU A 424 -14.32 14.50 -1.75
C LEU A 424 -15.51 15.31 -1.22
N ALA A 425 -16.38 14.68 -0.44
CA ALA A 425 -17.48 15.38 0.21
C ALA A 425 -16.96 16.36 1.27
N HIS A 426 -15.98 15.95 2.09
CA HIS A 426 -15.27 16.82 3.03
C HIS A 426 -14.66 18.03 2.31
N MET A 427 -13.91 17.79 1.23
CA MET A 427 -13.33 18.84 0.39
C MET A 427 -14.39 19.87 -0.05
N LEU A 428 -15.54 19.41 -0.51
CA LEU A 428 -16.62 20.31 -0.96
C LEU A 428 -17.16 21.19 0.16
N ILE A 429 -17.37 20.62 1.35
CA ILE A 429 -17.89 21.34 2.51
C ILE A 429 -16.87 22.41 2.95
N GLU A 430 -15.64 21.98 3.20
CA GLU A 430 -14.56 22.86 3.62
C GLU A 430 -14.25 23.97 2.61
N ALA A 431 -14.25 23.64 1.33
CA ALA A 431 -14.03 24.61 0.25
C ALA A 431 -15.15 25.66 0.16
N LYS A 432 -16.41 25.25 0.42
CA LYS A 432 -17.55 26.20 0.45
C LYS A 432 -17.41 27.21 1.58
N GLU A 433 -17.01 26.75 2.76
CA GLU A 433 -16.78 27.63 3.90
C GLU A 433 -15.66 28.63 3.67
N ARG A 434 -14.64 28.21 2.89
CA ARG A 434 -13.49 29.04 2.51
C ARG A 434 -13.69 29.86 1.23
N GLY A 435 -14.86 29.79 0.59
CA GLY A 435 -15.21 30.60 -0.58
C GLY A 435 -14.70 30.12 -1.93
N PHE A 436 -14.27 28.83 -2.08
CA PHE A 436 -13.89 28.24 -3.36
C PHE A 436 -14.62 26.92 -3.69
N GLY A 437 -15.87 26.79 -3.23
CA GLY A 437 -16.70 25.60 -3.44
C GLY A 437 -16.90 25.20 -4.89
N LYS A 438 -16.90 26.16 -5.86
CA LYS A 438 -16.99 25.85 -7.30
C LYS A 438 -15.74 25.12 -7.81
N SER A 439 -14.55 25.56 -7.39
CA SER A 439 -13.31 24.89 -7.74
C SER A 439 -13.27 23.44 -7.20
N ALA A 440 -13.71 23.26 -5.95
CA ALA A 440 -13.80 21.92 -5.36
C ALA A 440 -14.81 21.02 -6.07
N ALA A 441 -15.97 21.58 -6.48
CA ALA A 441 -16.97 20.84 -7.25
C ALA A 441 -16.45 20.43 -8.63
N ASP A 442 -15.71 21.30 -9.31
CA ASP A 442 -15.07 21.00 -10.59
C ASP A 442 -13.98 19.93 -10.41
N ALA A 443 -13.14 20.04 -9.36
CA ALA A 443 -12.13 19.04 -9.04
C ALA A 443 -12.75 17.66 -8.72
N ALA A 444 -13.82 17.63 -7.93
CA ALA A 444 -14.58 16.40 -7.65
C ALA A 444 -15.12 15.76 -8.92
N ALA A 445 -15.67 16.56 -9.86
CA ALA A 445 -16.15 16.06 -11.13
C ALA A 445 -15.03 15.46 -11.99
N LEU A 446 -13.86 16.11 -12.06
CA LEU A 446 -12.70 15.61 -12.80
C LEU A 446 -12.14 14.30 -12.22
N LEU A 447 -12.18 14.11 -10.90
CA LEU A 447 -11.71 12.90 -10.25
C LEU A 447 -12.72 11.74 -10.33
N THR A 448 -14.02 12.03 -10.33
CA THR A 448 -15.06 10.98 -10.35
C THR A 448 -15.49 10.57 -11.77
N GLU A 449 -15.47 11.49 -12.74
CA GLU A 449 -15.85 11.22 -14.13
C GLU A 449 -14.63 10.96 -15.00
N ARG A 450 -14.26 9.67 -15.13
CA ARG A 450 -13.05 9.24 -15.87
C ARG A 450 -12.98 9.81 -17.28
N GLY A 451 -11.83 10.35 -17.66
CA GLY A 451 -11.58 10.90 -19.00
C GLY A 451 -12.17 12.27 -19.25
N LEU A 452 -12.84 12.90 -18.28
CA LEU A 452 -13.32 14.27 -18.40
C LEU A 452 -12.12 15.24 -18.53
N GLY A 453 -12.10 16.05 -19.57
CA GLY A 453 -10.98 16.94 -19.92
C GLY A 453 -9.71 16.22 -20.39
N GLY A 454 -9.78 14.91 -20.72
CA GLY A 454 -8.66 14.09 -21.18
C GLY A 454 -7.89 13.40 -20.05
N ASN A 455 -6.67 12.92 -20.36
CA ASN A 455 -5.84 12.11 -19.46
C ASN A 455 -4.57 12.84 -19.01
N ASP A 456 -4.52 14.16 -19.11
CA ASP A 456 -3.40 14.96 -18.66
C ASP A 456 -3.25 14.84 -17.13
N PRO A 457 -2.07 14.64 -16.57
CA PRO A 457 -1.89 14.62 -15.12
C PRO A 457 -2.20 15.98 -14.47
N ASP A 458 -2.13 17.08 -15.20
CA ASP A 458 -2.49 18.40 -14.71
C ASP A 458 -4.01 18.61 -14.72
N LEU A 459 -4.59 18.68 -13.52
CA LEU A 459 -6.04 18.91 -13.35
C LEU A 459 -6.50 20.27 -13.85
N GLU A 460 -5.64 21.30 -13.81
CA GLU A 460 -5.99 22.61 -14.37
C GLU A 460 -6.07 22.59 -15.91
N VAL A 461 -5.18 21.83 -16.56
CA VAL A 461 -5.25 21.59 -18.01
C VAL A 461 -6.52 20.83 -18.35
N ARG A 462 -6.84 19.78 -17.59
CA ARG A 462 -8.09 19.03 -17.79
C ARG A 462 -9.32 19.90 -17.57
N LEU A 463 -9.31 20.77 -16.57
CA LEU A 463 -10.40 21.71 -16.28
C LEU A 463 -10.64 22.69 -17.43
N ARG A 464 -9.57 23.27 -17.98
CA ARG A 464 -9.69 24.17 -19.15
C ARG A 464 -10.27 23.46 -20.38
N ARG A 465 -9.80 22.25 -20.68
CA ARG A 465 -10.34 21.43 -21.78
C ARG A 465 -11.80 21.08 -21.55
N TRP A 466 -12.16 20.67 -20.34
CA TRP A 466 -13.56 20.34 -20.02
C TRP A 466 -14.48 21.55 -20.12
N ARG A 467 -14.05 22.72 -19.69
CA ARG A 467 -14.84 23.96 -19.81
C ARG A 467 -15.15 24.33 -21.27
N SER A 468 -14.28 24.01 -22.20
CA SER A 468 -14.47 24.23 -23.62
C SER A 468 -15.25 23.11 -24.33
N ASP A 469 -15.38 21.92 -23.76
CA ASP A 469 -16.07 20.77 -24.33
C ASP A 469 -17.58 20.97 -24.28
N ARG A 470 -18.26 20.85 -25.44
CA ARG A 470 -19.72 21.01 -25.60
C ARG A 470 -20.47 19.68 -25.69
N SER A 471 -19.79 18.55 -25.51
CA SER A 471 -20.42 17.24 -25.54
C SER A 471 -21.54 17.12 -24.49
N PRO A 472 -22.55 16.28 -24.73
CA PRO A 472 -23.62 16.02 -23.76
C PRO A 472 -23.10 15.55 -22.41
N ARG A 473 -22.03 14.75 -22.42
CA ARG A 473 -21.36 14.27 -21.21
C ARG A 473 -20.71 15.39 -20.41
N ALA A 474 -19.97 16.27 -21.08
CA ALA A 474 -19.34 17.42 -20.45
C ALA A 474 -20.38 18.38 -19.87
N ASN A 475 -21.51 18.57 -20.57
CA ASN A 475 -22.63 19.38 -20.08
C ASN A 475 -23.30 18.76 -18.84
N ALA A 476 -23.56 17.46 -18.85
CA ALA A 476 -24.11 16.75 -17.68
C ALA A 476 -23.19 16.84 -16.46
N ALA A 477 -21.86 16.69 -16.66
CA ALA A 477 -20.87 16.84 -15.59
C ALA A 477 -20.82 18.28 -15.06
N ARG A 478 -20.96 19.31 -15.90
CA ARG A 478 -21.08 20.71 -15.44
C ARG A 478 -22.33 20.92 -14.58
N GLY A 479 -23.49 20.44 -15.02
CA GLY A 479 -24.70 20.49 -14.23
C GLY A 479 -24.58 19.75 -12.87
N LEU A 480 -23.79 18.69 -12.82
CA LEU A 480 -23.49 18.01 -11.57
C LEU A 480 -22.59 18.86 -10.66
N SER A 481 -21.50 19.40 -11.19
CA SER A 481 -20.61 20.31 -10.49
C SER A 481 -21.35 21.54 -9.96
N ASP A 482 -22.23 22.14 -10.75
CA ASP A 482 -23.04 23.31 -10.35
C ASP A 482 -23.97 22.97 -9.17
N ARG A 483 -24.63 21.80 -9.21
CA ARG A 483 -25.41 21.32 -8.06
C ARG A 483 -24.60 21.13 -6.80
N TRP A 484 -23.39 20.59 -6.93
CA TRP A 484 -22.49 20.42 -5.78
C TRP A 484 -21.95 21.75 -5.26
N ALA A 485 -21.63 22.70 -6.13
CA ALA A 485 -21.18 24.03 -5.72
C ALA A 485 -22.27 24.81 -4.98
N GLY A 486 -23.55 24.73 -5.43
CA GLY A 486 -24.66 25.54 -4.93
C GLY A 486 -24.49 27.01 -5.23
N ASP A 487 -25.30 27.87 -4.60
CA ASP A 487 -25.36 29.31 -4.88
C ASP A 487 -24.11 30.10 -4.43
N ARG A 488 -23.27 29.53 -3.57
CA ARG A 488 -22.04 30.12 -3.03
C ARG A 488 -20.77 29.57 -3.71
N GLY A 489 -20.72 29.62 -5.03
CA GLY A 489 -19.65 28.98 -5.80
C GLY A 489 -18.22 29.50 -5.54
N GLY A 490 -18.05 30.79 -5.30
CA GLY A 490 -16.75 31.42 -5.01
C GLY A 490 -15.72 31.33 -6.16
N SER A 491 -14.44 31.43 -5.85
CA SER A 491 -13.32 31.40 -6.82
C SER A 491 -13.26 30.11 -7.61
N GLN A 492 -12.93 30.23 -8.90
CA GLN A 492 -12.73 29.10 -9.82
C GLN A 492 -11.26 28.68 -9.97
N GLU A 493 -10.34 29.29 -9.25
CA GLU A 493 -8.89 29.13 -9.44
C GLU A 493 -8.17 28.44 -8.27
N ALA A 494 -8.89 27.66 -7.46
CA ALA A 494 -8.35 27.00 -6.27
C ALA A 494 -8.31 25.47 -6.38
N VAL A 495 -7.91 24.92 -7.56
CA VAL A 495 -7.90 23.46 -7.77
C VAL A 495 -6.90 22.79 -6.83
N GLY A 496 -5.68 23.34 -6.69
CA GLY A 496 -4.66 22.81 -5.80
C GLY A 496 -5.10 22.80 -4.33
N GLN A 497 -5.67 23.91 -3.85
CA GLN A 497 -6.22 23.99 -2.50
C GLN A 497 -7.35 22.98 -2.28
N SER A 498 -8.24 22.81 -3.26
CA SER A 498 -9.33 21.84 -3.19
C SER A 498 -8.79 20.41 -3.06
N ILE A 499 -7.86 20.00 -3.91
CA ILE A 499 -7.26 18.66 -3.84
C ILE A 499 -6.50 18.44 -2.52
N ALA A 500 -5.83 19.48 -1.99
CA ALA A 500 -5.14 19.41 -0.70
C ALA A 500 -6.11 19.12 0.46
N LEU A 501 -7.31 19.69 0.46
CA LEU A 501 -8.35 19.40 1.45
C LEU A 501 -8.86 17.93 1.37
N ALA A 502 -8.97 17.36 0.16
CA ALA A 502 -9.38 15.98 0.00
C ALA A 502 -8.28 14.98 0.41
N PHE A 503 -7.04 15.32 0.12
CA PHE A 503 -5.89 14.43 0.23
C PHE A 503 -4.70 15.11 0.92
N PRO A 504 -4.82 15.54 2.18
CA PRO A 504 -3.73 16.22 2.89
C PRO A 504 -2.48 15.35 3.00
N ASP A 505 -2.65 14.04 3.16
CA ASP A 505 -1.57 13.05 3.20
C ASP A 505 -0.80 12.92 1.87
N ARG A 506 -1.39 13.39 0.74
CA ARG A 506 -0.80 13.36 -0.61
C ARG A 506 -0.27 14.71 -1.08
N LEU A 507 -0.36 15.74 -0.25
CA LEU A 507 0.33 16.98 -0.51
C LEU A 507 1.83 16.70 -0.63
N ALA A 508 2.48 17.09 -1.72
CA ALA A 508 3.83 16.63 -2.04
C ALA A 508 4.77 17.79 -2.41
N ARG A 509 6.01 17.70 -1.91
CA ARG A 509 7.10 18.61 -2.22
C ARG A 509 8.13 17.95 -3.11
N ARG A 510 8.64 18.69 -4.10
CA ARG A 510 9.69 18.26 -5.01
C ARG A 510 10.98 17.94 -4.25
N ARG A 511 11.62 16.80 -4.56
CA ARG A 511 12.87 16.35 -3.91
C ARG A 511 14.13 16.67 -4.71
N ASP A 512 14.00 16.82 -6.03
CA ASP A 512 15.13 17.03 -6.94
C ASP A 512 14.85 18.17 -7.94
N SER A 513 15.89 18.62 -8.62
CA SER A 513 15.79 19.68 -9.62
C SER A 513 15.09 19.26 -10.91
N SER A 514 15.03 17.94 -11.20
CA SER A 514 14.36 17.41 -12.39
C SER A 514 12.85 17.42 -12.26
N GLY A 515 12.30 17.38 -11.04
CA GLY A 515 10.88 17.24 -10.75
C GLY A 515 10.35 15.82 -11.00
N GLU A 516 11.24 14.82 -11.10
CA GLU A 516 10.83 13.42 -11.21
C GLU A 516 10.37 12.86 -9.86
N HIS A 517 11.06 13.21 -8.76
CA HIS A 517 10.82 12.63 -7.44
C HIS A 517 10.18 13.63 -6.48
N TRP A 518 9.13 13.16 -5.79
CA TRP A 518 8.32 13.95 -4.87
C TRP A 518 8.17 13.24 -3.53
N GLN A 519 8.18 14.00 -2.45
CA GLN A 519 7.92 13.52 -1.09
C GLN A 519 6.56 14.01 -0.65
N SER A 520 5.68 13.11 -0.17
CA SER A 520 4.39 13.52 0.37
C SER A 520 4.44 13.80 1.87
N VAL A 521 3.47 14.58 2.35
CA VAL A 521 3.22 14.83 3.78
C VAL A 521 3.01 13.52 4.54
N GLY A 522 2.36 12.54 3.94
CA GLY A 522 2.21 11.19 4.50
C GLY A 522 3.48 10.31 4.44
N GLY A 523 4.64 10.87 4.08
CA GLY A 523 5.94 10.18 4.10
C GLY A 523 6.25 9.34 2.86
N ARG A 524 5.45 9.41 1.79
CA ARG A 524 5.61 8.59 0.59
C ARG A 524 6.36 9.30 -0.52
N GLY A 525 7.06 8.50 -1.33
CA GLY A 525 7.67 8.96 -2.56
C GLY A 525 6.73 8.81 -3.75
N PHE A 526 6.58 9.86 -4.56
CA PHE A 526 5.86 9.81 -5.83
C PHE A 526 6.82 10.09 -6.99
N LYS A 527 6.42 9.69 -8.20
CA LYS A 527 7.12 9.98 -9.45
C LYS A 527 6.21 10.72 -10.42
N LEU A 528 6.80 11.69 -11.13
CA LEU A 528 6.16 12.44 -12.20
C LEU A 528 7.10 12.44 -13.42
N ASP A 529 6.55 12.47 -14.62
CA ASP A 529 7.34 12.65 -15.82
C ASP A 529 8.00 14.04 -15.80
N PRO A 530 9.34 14.14 -15.88
CA PRO A 530 10.04 15.44 -15.89
C PRO A 530 9.63 16.36 -17.05
N ALA A 531 9.08 15.80 -18.14
CA ALA A 531 8.56 16.59 -19.25
C ALA A 531 7.20 17.26 -18.93
N SER A 532 6.54 16.85 -17.85
CA SER A 532 5.29 17.47 -17.43
C SER A 532 5.51 18.91 -16.94
N PRO A 533 4.65 19.87 -17.32
CA PRO A 533 4.70 21.22 -16.77
C PRO A 533 4.62 21.27 -15.23
N LEU A 534 3.93 20.30 -14.62
CA LEU A 534 3.83 20.17 -13.16
C LEU A 534 5.18 19.97 -12.48
N ALA A 535 6.16 19.37 -13.16
CA ALA A 535 7.49 19.09 -12.62
C ALA A 535 8.27 20.37 -12.23
N ARG A 536 7.88 21.55 -12.73
CA ARG A 536 8.49 22.84 -12.42
C ARG A 536 8.04 23.44 -11.08
N ASN A 537 6.93 22.96 -10.53
CA ASN A 537 6.39 23.46 -9.26
C ASN A 537 7.19 22.94 -8.07
N GLU A 538 7.18 23.65 -6.97
CA GLU A 538 7.76 23.18 -5.71
C GLU A 538 6.80 22.26 -4.97
N TRP A 539 5.50 22.55 -5.02
CA TRP A 539 4.45 21.80 -4.34
C TRP A 539 3.34 21.38 -5.28
N LEU A 540 2.83 20.19 -5.06
CA LEU A 540 1.68 19.62 -5.76
C LEU A 540 0.68 19.05 -4.74
N ALA A 541 -0.60 19.33 -4.97
CA ALA A 541 -1.69 18.60 -4.37
C ALA A 541 -2.04 17.43 -5.30
N VAL A 542 -1.82 16.19 -4.83
CA VAL A 542 -1.94 14.99 -5.65
C VAL A 542 -3.28 14.31 -5.41
N GLY A 543 -4.09 14.20 -6.46
CA GLY A 543 -5.41 13.56 -6.42
C GLY A 543 -5.34 12.05 -6.60
N GLU A 544 -4.66 11.60 -7.67
CA GLU A 544 -4.58 10.18 -8.02
C GLU A 544 -3.15 9.74 -8.27
N VAL A 545 -2.84 8.52 -7.86
CA VAL A 545 -1.56 7.87 -8.12
C VAL A 545 -1.76 6.41 -8.54
N ALA A 546 -0.76 5.86 -9.25
CA ALA A 546 -0.72 4.44 -9.62
C ALA A 546 0.66 3.85 -9.39
N GLY A 547 0.71 2.56 -9.07
CA GLY A 547 1.96 1.80 -8.90
C GLY A 547 2.26 1.43 -7.45
N ALA A 548 3.51 1.05 -7.17
CA ALA A 548 3.95 0.58 -5.86
C ALA A 548 3.99 1.69 -4.80
N ALA A 549 3.93 1.32 -3.52
CA ALA A 549 3.95 2.26 -2.39
C ALA A 549 5.18 3.18 -2.39
N SER A 550 6.32 2.67 -2.84
CA SER A 550 7.53 3.46 -3.09
C SER A 550 7.60 3.86 -4.56
N GLY A 551 7.50 5.17 -4.87
CA GLY A 551 7.60 5.70 -6.22
C GLY A 551 6.35 5.52 -7.08
N ALA A 552 5.16 5.62 -6.49
CA ALA A 552 3.90 5.63 -7.22
C ALA A 552 3.85 6.79 -8.23
N ARG A 553 3.41 6.50 -9.45
CA ARG A 553 3.28 7.52 -10.51
C ARG A 553 2.08 8.41 -10.24
N ILE A 554 2.27 9.72 -10.31
CA ILE A 554 1.20 10.72 -10.26
C ILE A 554 0.36 10.60 -11.55
N LEU A 555 -0.95 10.40 -11.39
CA LEU A 555 -1.93 10.36 -12.48
C LEU A 555 -2.74 11.65 -12.57
N SER A 556 -2.99 12.31 -11.44
CA SER A 556 -3.65 13.61 -11.41
C SER A 556 -3.14 14.44 -10.23
N ALA A 557 -2.81 15.69 -10.49
CA ALA A 557 -2.36 16.65 -9.50
C ALA A 557 -2.68 18.08 -9.96
N ALA A 558 -2.61 19.02 -9.02
CA ALA A 558 -2.64 20.45 -9.31
C ALA A 558 -1.53 21.16 -8.53
N PRO A 559 -0.96 22.26 -9.08
CA PRO A 559 0.00 23.08 -8.35
C PRO A 559 -0.64 23.77 -7.14
N ILE A 560 0.16 23.97 -6.09
CA ILE A 560 -0.24 24.71 -4.90
C ILE A 560 0.96 25.50 -4.38
N GLN A 561 0.74 26.67 -3.81
CA GLN A 561 1.80 27.48 -3.25
C GLN A 561 2.03 27.14 -1.77
N LEU A 562 3.28 27.32 -1.28
CA LEU A 562 3.60 27.07 0.13
C LEU A 562 2.73 27.91 1.07
N SER A 563 2.47 29.19 0.72
CA SER A 563 1.61 30.07 1.52
C SER A 563 0.17 29.53 1.65
N GLU A 564 -0.35 28.92 0.60
CA GLU A 564 -1.68 28.28 0.63
C GLU A 564 -1.67 27.03 1.50
N VAL A 565 -0.58 26.23 1.43
CA VAL A 565 -0.38 25.07 2.31
C VAL A 565 -0.32 25.51 3.78
N GLU A 566 0.46 26.54 4.09
CA GLU A 566 0.58 27.07 5.46
C GLU A 566 -0.75 27.64 5.99
N GLN A 567 -1.56 28.24 5.12
CA GLN A 567 -2.87 28.76 5.50
C GLN A 567 -3.88 27.62 5.73
N LEU A 568 -3.90 26.59 4.88
CA LEU A 568 -4.86 25.50 4.98
C LEU A 568 -4.59 24.57 6.17
N PHE A 569 -3.32 24.36 6.51
CA PHE A 569 -2.87 23.38 7.50
C PHE A 569 -2.12 24.04 8.67
N ALA A 570 -2.43 25.28 9.00
CA ALA A 570 -1.76 26.03 10.07
C ALA A 570 -1.73 25.28 11.40
N ASP A 571 -2.84 24.62 11.75
CA ASP A 571 -3.01 23.87 13.00
C ASP A 571 -2.28 22.48 12.98
N GLU A 572 -1.91 21.99 11.79
CA GLU A 572 -1.19 20.72 11.61
C GLU A 572 0.32 20.92 11.48
N ILE A 573 0.78 22.19 11.37
CA ILE A 573 2.19 22.51 11.29
C ILE A 573 2.81 22.45 12.68
N GLU A 574 3.68 21.47 12.88
CA GLU A 574 4.37 21.25 14.13
C GLU A 574 5.74 21.93 14.15
N GLN A 575 6.13 22.46 15.33
CA GLN A 575 7.51 22.79 15.64
C GLN A 575 8.27 21.50 15.94
N PHE A 576 9.45 21.32 15.37
CA PHE A 576 10.32 20.22 15.71
C PHE A 576 11.68 20.72 16.22
N SER A 577 12.29 19.99 17.14
CA SER A 577 13.71 20.06 17.46
C SER A 577 14.28 18.66 17.24
N ASP A 578 15.32 18.57 16.42
CA ASP A 578 15.96 17.32 16.03
C ASP A 578 17.45 17.38 16.33
N VAL A 579 17.97 16.37 16.97
CA VAL A 579 19.39 16.25 17.27
C VAL A 579 19.98 15.10 16.47
N ARG A 580 21.07 15.39 15.74
CA ARG A 580 21.75 14.39 14.91
C ARG A 580 23.24 14.41 15.20
N PHE A 581 23.77 13.23 15.41
CA PHE A 581 25.22 13.04 15.50
C PHE A 581 25.85 13.06 14.10
N ASP A 582 26.91 13.82 13.97
CA ASP A 582 27.75 13.86 12.79
C ASP A 582 29.03 13.07 13.05
N PRO A 583 29.22 11.87 12.46
CA PRO A 583 30.40 11.04 12.68
C PRO A 583 31.71 11.71 12.23
N SER A 584 31.65 12.61 11.25
CA SER A 584 32.85 13.29 10.73
C SER A 584 33.41 14.32 11.68
N THR A 585 32.55 14.94 12.48
CA THR A 585 32.93 15.99 13.45
C THR A 585 32.86 15.53 14.90
N GLY A 586 32.31 14.36 15.18
CA GLY A 586 32.06 13.86 16.53
C GLY A 586 31.08 14.72 17.34
N ALA A 587 30.29 15.57 16.68
CA ALA A 587 29.41 16.55 17.32
C ALA A 587 27.92 16.24 17.08
N ILE A 588 27.09 16.74 17.99
CA ILE A 588 25.64 16.82 17.79
C ILE A 588 25.30 18.12 17.07
N ASN A 589 24.64 18.00 15.94
CA ASN A 589 23.96 19.08 15.24
C ASN A 589 22.50 19.13 15.67
N ALA A 590 22.11 20.17 16.38
CA ALA A 590 20.73 20.42 16.76
C ALA A 590 20.08 21.36 15.75
N THR A 591 18.94 20.99 15.23
CA THR A 591 18.16 21.82 14.31
C THR A 591 16.73 21.93 14.79
N THR A 592 16.17 23.13 14.67
CA THR A 592 14.76 23.41 14.92
C THR A 592 14.09 23.93 13.66
N GLY A 593 12.80 23.82 13.59
CA GLY A 593 12.05 24.31 12.45
C GLY A 593 10.58 23.91 12.49
N ARG A 594 9.92 24.10 11.35
CA ARG A 594 8.51 23.72 11.17
C ARG A 594 8.41 22.53 10.23
N ARG A 595 7.49 21.63 10.50
CA ARG A 595 7.19 20.50 9.63
C ARG A 595 5.68 20.32 9.48
N LEU A 596 5.28 19.80 8.33
CA LEU A 596 3.94 19.27 8.07
C LEU A 596 4.09 17.78 7.76
N GLY A 597 3.68 16.93 8.69
CA GLY A 597 3.91 15.50 8.63
C GLY A 597 5.38 15.14 8.36
N ALA A 598 5.66 14.45 7.26
CA ALA A 598 7.02 14.05 6.88
C ALA A 598 7.85 15.14 6.18
N ILE A 599 7.28 16.31 5.87
CA ILE A 599 7.96 17.37 5.12
C ILE A 599 8.40 18.49 6.05
N ARG A 600 9.69 18.80 6.03
CA ARG A 600 10.24 19.96 6.72
C ARG A 600 9.97 21.21 5.89
N LEU A 601 9.22 22.16 6.45
CA LEU A 601 8.94 23.46 5.82
C LEU A 601 10.11 24.43 5.98
N SER A 602 10.69 24.44 7.18
CA SER A 602 11.89 25.21 7.50
C SER A 602 12.81 24.41 8.40
N SER A 603 14.11 24.72 8.38
CA SER A 603 15.11 24.16 9.28
C SER A 603 16.22 25.19 9.51
N ALA A 604 16.56 25.41 10.75
CA ALA A 604 17.65 26.29 11.16
C ALA A 604 18.41 25.65 12.34
N PRO A 605 19.68 26.04 12.59
CA PRO A 605 20.34 25.66 13.82
C PRO A 605 19.53 26.04 15.05
N ASP A 606 19.36 25.09 15.98
CA ASP A 606 18.62 25.37 17.21
C ASP A 606 19.47 26.22 18.15
N PRO A 607 19.05 27.46 18.49
CA PRO A 607 19.81 28.34 19.36
C PRO A 607 19.78 27.89 20.84
N LYS A 608 18.78 27.10 21.24
CA LYS A 608 18.60 26.61 22.61
C LYS A 608 18.15 25.14 22.58
N PRO A 609 19.01 24.26 22.09
CA PRO A 609 18.64 22.86 22.00
C PRO A 609 18.47 22.25 23.39
N ASP A 610 17.55 21.30 23.50
CA ASP A 610 17.37 20.55 24.73
C ASP A 610 18.66 19.79 25.07
N GLN A 611 19.23 20.11 26.25
CA GLN A 611 20.48 19.51 26.70
C GLN A 611 20.33 18.00 26.94
N GLN A 612 19.17 17.54 27.44
CA GLN A 612 18.90 16.12 27.63
C GLN A 612 18.85 15.38 26.29
N ALA A 613 18.25 15.98 25.28
CA ALA A 613 18.22 15.39 23.94
C ALA A 613 19.62 15.29 23.31
N ILE A 614 20.50 16.29 23.55
CA ILE A 614 21.90 16.25 23.11
C ILE A 614 22.65 15.10 23.79
N GLU A 615 22.55 14.99 25.11
CA GLU A 615 23.19 13.94 25.91
C GLU A 615 22.71 12.56 25.48
N ALA A 616 21.40 12.36 25.34
CA ALA A 616 20.83 11.14 24.81
C ALA A 616 21.33 10.84 23.39
N GLY A 617 21.43 11.87 22.54
CA GLY A 617 21.97 11.76 21.18
C GLY A 617 23.43 11.33 21.13
N LEU A 618 24.27 11.80 22.06
CA LEU A 618 25.67 11.37 22.20
C LEU A 618 25.76 9.92 22.66
N ILE A 619 24.93 9.49 23.63
CA ILE A 619 24.89 8.10 24.09
C ILE A 619 24.43 7.17 22.95
N GLU A 620 23.37 7.55 22.24
CA GLU A 620 22.87 6.79 21.09
C GLU A 620 23.89 6.71 19.93
N ALA A 621 24.67 7.77 19.74
CA ALA A 621 25.78 7.77 18.77
C ALA A 621 26.82 6.70 19.13
N VAL A 622 27.22 6.60 20.40
CA VAL A 622 28.14 5.55 20.86
C VAL A 622 27.52 4.17 20.73
N ARG A 623 26.24 4.02 21.07
CA ARG A 623 25.51 2.75 20.89
C ARG A 623 25.51 2.29 19.44
N ARG A 624 25.33 3.21 18.48
CA ARG A 624 25.24 2.92 17.04
C ARG A 624 26.60 2.75 16.35
N HIS A 625 27.59 3.57 16.73
CA HIS A 625 28.89 3.59 16.05
C HIS A 625 29.98 2.81 16.82
N GLY A 626 29.63 2.31 18.01
CA GLY A 626 30.56 1.55 18.86
C GLY A 626 31.47 2.45 19.71
N LEU A 627 32.23 1.82 20.60
CA LEU A 627 33.08 2.49 21.57
C LEU A 627 34.29 3.19 20.95
N SER A 628 34.62 2.89 19.69
CA SER A 628 35.77 3.48 19.00
C SER A 628 35.66 4.99 18.73
N VAL A 629 34.44 5.55 18.82
CA VAL A 629 34.18 6.99 18.65
C VAL A 629 34.57 7.82 19.88
N LEU A 630 34.88 7.14 21.02
CA LEU A 630 35.30 7.79 22.26
C LEU A 630 36.81 8.01 22.29
N PRO A 631 37.34 9.11 22.91
CA PRO A 631 38.76 9.46 22.99
C PRO A 631 39.44 8.64 24.06
N TRP A 632 39.55 7.32 23.87
CA TRP A 632 40.15 6.40 24.84
C TRP A 632 41.63 6.71 25.10
N PRO A 633 42.06 6.97 26.37
CA PRO A 633 43.46 7.03 26.69
C PRO A 633 44.08 5.62 26.72
N GLU A 634 45.37 5.51 26.43
CA GLU A 634 46.09 4.22 26.47
C GLU A 634 45.91 3.49 27.80
N SER A 635 45.86 4.24 28.92
CA SER A 635 45.68 3.68 30.27
C SER A 635 44.31 3.01 30.44
N ALA A 636 43.26 3.51 29.81
CA ALA A 636 41.92 2.90 29.83
C ALA A 636 41.85 1.65 28.96
N VAL A 637 42.46 1.69 27.76
CA VAL A 637 42.60 0.53 26.87
C VAL A 637 43.39 -0.59 27.59
N ALA A 638 44.50 -0.27 28.19
CA ALA A 638 45.31 -1.24 28.98
C ALA A 638 44.51 -1.81 30.16
N LEU A 639 43.74 -0.99 30.89
CA LEU A 639 42.88 -1.49 31.96
C LEU A 639 41.83 -2.49 31.46
N ARG A 640 41.15 -2.19 30.33
CA ARG A 640 40.17 -3.10 29.76
C ARG A 640 40.79 -4.45 29.39
N GLN A 641 41.95 -4.44 28.75
CA GLN A 641 42.70 -5.66 28.38
C GLN A 641 43.08 -6.49 29.62
N ARG A 642 43.59 -5.83 30.67
CA ARG A 642 43.92 -6.48 31.94
C ARG A 642 42.71 -7.08 32.63
N ALA A 643 41.61 -6.31 32.72
CA ALA A 643 40.34 -6.77 33.26
C ALA A 643 39.79 -7.98 32.51
N ALA A 644 39.78 -7.96 31.16
CA ALA A 644 39.35 -9.07 30.34
C ALA A 644 40.25 -10.33 30.50
N PHE A 645 41.54 -10.12 30.75
CA PHE A 645 42.46 -11.23 31.05
C PHE A 645 42.14 -11.88 32.42
N VAL A 646 41.95 -11.09 33.47
CA VAL A 646 41.67 -11.59 34.83
C VAL A 646 40.25 -12.20 34.92
N ALA A 647 39.26 -11.64 34.24
CA ALA A 647 37.88 -12.14 34.23
C ALA A 647 37.72 -13.58 33.69
N LYS A 648 38.69 -14.08 32.93
CA LYS A 648 38.75 -15.49 32.51
C LYS A 648 39.00 -16.46 33.68
N ALA A 649 39.65 -15.99 34.76
CA ALA A 649 40.00 -16.78 35.95
C ALA A 649 39.18 -16.41 37.19
N ASP A 650 38.62 -15.23 37.24
CA ASP A 650 37.86 -14.69 38.38
C ASP A 650 36.54 -14.05 37.88
N SER A 651 35.44 -14.77 38.11
CA SER A 651 34.09 -14.33 37.69
C SER A 651 33.55 -13.11 38.45
N ASN A 652 34.25 -12.65 39.50
CA ASN A 652 33.86 -11.45 40.23
C ASN A 652 34.36 -10.17 39.55
N ILE A 653 35.21 -10.27 38.54
CA ILE A 653 35.66 -9.13 37.78
C ILE A 653 34.60 -8.83 36.69
N ALA A 654 34.07 -7.60 36.72
CA ALA A 654 33.10 -7.18 35.74
C ALA A 654 33.68 -7.27 34.31
N GLU A 655 32.88 -7.79 33.38
CA GLU A 655 33.27 -7.89 31.98
C GLU A 655 33.42 -6.50 31.35
N MET A 656 34.58 -6.24 30.72
CA MET A 656 34.94 -4.96 30.08
C MET A 656 35.00 -5.07 28.54
N SER A 657 34.31 -6.06 27.97
CA SER A 657 34.16 -6.19 26.53
C SER A 657 33.36 -5.02 25.95
N ASP A 658 33.44 -4.80 24.63
CA ASP A 658 32.65 -3.77 23.98
C ASP A 658 31.14 -4.01 24.20
N SER A 659 30.69 -5.27 24.11
CA SER A 659 29.29 -5.62 24.34
C SER A 659 28.81 -5.31 25.75
N ALA A 660 29.62 -5.63 26.76
CA ALA A 660 29.28 -5.36 28.17
C ALA A 660 29.23 -3.87 28.47
N LEU A 661 30.17 -3.09 27.94
CA LEU A 661 30.20 -1.63 28.12
C LEU A 661 29.05 -0.94 27.34
N LEU A 662 28.72 -1.40 26.12
CA LEU A 662 27.58 -0.90 25.38
C LEU A 662 26.24 -1.19 26.03
N ALA A 663 26.10 -2.32 26.71
CA ALA A 663 24.90 -2.65 27.47
C ALA A 663 24.68 -1.74 28.69
N LYS A 664 25.74 -1.12 29.22
CA LYS A 664 25.73 -0.25 30.42
C LYS A 664 26.03 1.22 30.13
N LEU A 665 25.87 1.67 28.87
CA LEU A 665 26.21 3.04 28.46
C LEU A 665 25.56 4.11 29.34
N ASP A 666 24.30 3.93 29.68
CA ASP A 666 23.56 4.90 30.50
C ASP A 666 24.09 5.01 31.92
N GLU A 667 24.79 3.99 32.45
CA GLU A 667 25.36 4.01 33.80
C GLU A 667 26.68 4.79 33.84
N TRP A 668 27.60 4.56 32.91
CA TRP A 668 28.96 5.08 32.98
C TRP A 668 29.26 6.25 32.02
N LEU A 669 28.57 6.32 30.86
CA LEU A 669 28.80 7.36 29.86
C LEU A 669 27.94 8.61 30.11
N ALA A 670 26.71 8.45 30.62
CA ALA A 670 25.80 9.56 30.86
C ALA A 670 26.41 10.69 31.72
N PRO A 671 27.10 10.41 32.83
CA PRO A 671 27.75 11.47 33.60
C PRO A 671 28.88 12.18 32.84
N LEU A 672 29.52 11.51 31.90
CA LEU A 672 30.64 12.05 31.11
C LEU A 672 30.19 12.94 29.95
N VAL A 673 29.01 12.71 29.43
CA VAL A 673 28.42 13.52 28.34
C VAL A 673 27.59 14.69 28.85
N ALA A 674 27.35 14.76 30.16
CA ALA A 674 26.59 15.85 30.79
C ALA A 674 27.19 17.22 30.44
N GLY A 675 26.34 18.12 29.90
CA GLY A 675 26.75 19.46 29.48
C GLY A 675 27.59 19.50 28.19
N LYS A 676 27.85 18.38 27.52
CA LYS A 676 28.69 18.32 26.32
C LYS A 676 27.84 18.25 25.03
N ARG A 677 28.45 18.65 23.91
CA ARG A 677 27.88 18.60 22.57
C ARG A 677 28.72 17.75 21.59
N ARG A 678 29.89 17.24 22.05
CA ARG A 678 30.85 16.52 21.22
C ARG A 678 31.47 15.40 22.03
N LEU A 679 31.68 14.23 21.43
CA LEU A 679 32.33 13.09 22.08
C LEU A 679 33.82 13.34 22.34
N ASP A 680 34.51 14.05 21.46
CA ASP A 680 35.94 14.39 21.62
C ASP A 680 36.21 15.43 22.70
N SER A 681 35.16 16.10 23.22
CA SER A 681 35.26 16.99 24.40
C SER A 681 35.22 16.29 25.72
N ILE A 682 35.04 14.96 25.73
CA ILE A 682 35.15 14.13 26.94
C ILE A 682 36.63 14.06 27.33
N ASP A 683 36.93 14.44 28.57
CA ASP A 683 38.29 14.30 29.06
C ASP A 683 38.70 12.81 29.09
N PRO A 684 39.81 12.42 28.43
CA PRO A 684 40.26 11.03 28.41
C PRO A 684 40.47 10.41 29.78
N GLY A 685 40.93 11.21 30.80
CA GLY A 685 41.10 10.74 32.16
C GLY A 685 39.77 10.34 32.80
N SER A 686 38.70 11.04 32.48
CA SER A 686 37.36 10.72 32.97
C SER A 686 36.84 9.39 32.45
N LEU A 687 37.21 8.98 31.23
CA LEU A 687 36.87 7.65 30.69
C LEU A 687 37.57 6.55 31.52
N ARG A 688 38.81 6.78 31.92
CA ARG A 688 39.54 5.85 32.77
C ARG A 688 38.91 5.74 34.16
N HIS A 689 38.57 6.88 34.79
CA HIS A 689 37.89 6.88 36.11
C HIS A 689 36.51 6.21 36.04
N ALA A 690 35.77 6.35 34.94
CA ALA A 690 34.47 5.67 34.76
C ALA A 690 34.63 4.14 34.75
N LEU A 691 35.69 3.63 34.09
CA LEU A 691 35.98 2.20 34.11
C LEU A 691 36.40 1.73 35.51
N ASP A 692 37.21 2.51 36.22
CA ASP A 692 37.61 2.19 37.60
C ASP A 692 36.37 2.17 38.53
N ALA A 693 35.41 3.08 38.34
CA ALA A 693 34.14 3.11 39.08
C ALA A 693 33.26 1.88 38.78
N LEU A 694 33.18 1.47 37.50
CA LEU A 694 32.44 0.27 37.10
C LEU A 694 33.04 -1.01 37.67
N LEU A 695 34.36 -1.08 37.76
CA LEU A 695 35.10 -2.22 38.37
C LEU A 695 34.97 -2.22 39.87
N GLY A 696 35.02 -1.06 40.51
CA GLY A 696 35.08 -0.92 41.94
C GLY A 696 36.50 -1.15 42.51
N TYR A 697 36.74 -0.71 43.75
CA TYR A 697 38.05 -0.67 44.34
C TYR A 697 38.68 -2.07 44.49
N GLU A 698 37.93 -3.06 44.96
CA GLU A 698 38.44 -4.41 45.19
C GLU A 698 38.82 -5.11 43.89
N ALA A 699 38.01 -4.97 42.85
CA ALA A 699 38.31 -5.54 41.52
C ALA A 699 39.54 -4.88 40.89
N THR A 700 39.67 -3.56 40.99
CA THR A 700 40.83 -2.83 40.47
C THR A 700 42.11 -3.29 41.18
N ARG A 701 42.11 -3.46 42.53
CA ARG A 701 43.25 -4.01 43.29
C ARG A 701 43.57 -5.45 42.87
N SER A 702 42.56 -6.27 42.67
CA SER A 702 42.76 -7.65 42.20
C SER A 702 43.41 -7.68 40.81
N ILE A 703 42.94 -6.82 39.86
CA ILE A 703 43.52 -6.67 38.55
C ILE A 703 44.98 -6.21 38.64
N ASP A 704 45.29 -5.22 39.46
CA ASP A 704 46.66 -4.73 39.64
C ASP A 704 47.62 -5.79 40.15
N ARG A 705 47.16 -6.64 41.07
CA ARG A 705 47.89 -7.74 41.60
C ARG A 705 48.06 -8.91 40.63
N LEU A 706 46.95 -9.32 39.96
CA LEU A 706 46.95 -10.53 39.11
C LEU A 706 47.44 -10.26 37.70
N ALA A 707 47.21 -9.06 37.18
CA ALA A 707 47.62 -8.61 35.85
C ALA A 707 48.32 -7.25 35.91
N PRO A 708 49.54 -7.18 36.42
CA PRO A 708 50.27 -5.93 36.57
C PRO A 708 50.46 -5.25 35.20
N ALA A 709 50.43 -3.91 35.16
CA ALA A 709 50.60 -3.17 33.90
C ALA A 709 51.98 -3.32 33.32
N HIS A 710 52.99 -3.54 34.15
CA HIS A 710 54.38 -3.62 33.73
C HIS A 710 55.08 -4.83 34.40
N PHE A 711 55.94 -5.44 33.66
CA PHE A 711 56.92 -6.40 34.14
C PHE A 711 58.15 -5.60 34.61
N GLN A 712 58.54 -5.83 35.89
CA GLN A 712 59.79 -5.27 36.46
C GLN A 712 60.92 -6.22 36.16
N SER A 713 61.83 -5.77 35.32
CA SER A 713 63.02 -6.56 35.00
C SER A 713 64.02 -6.57 36.16
N PRO A 714 64.85 -7.56 36.28
CA PRO A 714 65.97 -7.57 37.28
C PRO A 714 66.90 -6.33 37.19
N ALA A 715 67.01 -5.69 36.03
CA ALA A 715 67.77 -4.46 35.84
C ALA A 715 67.04 -3.18 36.38
N GLY A 716 65.81 -3.32 36.94
CA GLY A 716 65.07 -2.22 37.49
C GLY A 716 64.27 -1.40 36.40
N SER A 717 64.17 -1.91 35.20
CA SER A 717 63.35 -1.29 34.17
C SER A 717 61.95 -1.90 34.15
N ALA A 718 60.94 -1.01 33.97
CA ALA A 718 59.55 -1.37 33.81
C ALA A 718 59.20 -1.51 32.32
N HIS A 719 58.58 -2.63 31.93
CA HIS A 719 58.19 -2.96 30.56
C HIS A 719 56.70 -3.21 30.49
N PRO A 720 55.95 -2.55 29.64
CA PRO A 720 54.50 -2.74 29.53
C PRO A 720 54.19 -4.17 29.07
N ILE A 721 53.18 -4.78 29.70
CA ILE A 721 52.69 -6.12 29.33
C ILE A 721 51.50 -5.94 28.42
N ASP A 722 51.57 -6.49 27.23
CA ASP A 722 50.45 -6.58 26.28
C ASP A 722 49.59 -7.82 26.62
N TYR A 723 48.38 -7.57 27.11
CA TYR A 723 47.38 -8.60 27.44
C TYR A 723 46.46 -8.93 26.26
N SER A 724 46.56 -8.20 25.12
CA SER A 724 45.76 -8.44 23.91
C SER A 724 46.41 -9.42 22.96
N ALA A 725 47.66 -9.74 23.15
CA ALA A 725 48.41 -10.63 22.26
C ALA A 725 47.75 -12.01 22.13
N PRO A 726 47.58 -12.58 20.93
CA PRO A 726 46.89 -13.87 20.72
C PRO A 726 47.49 -15.03 21.50
N GLY A 727 48.78 -14.94 21.82
CA GLY A 727 49.52 -15.93 22.57
C GLY A 727 49.41 -15.85 24.09
N GLY A 728 48.65 -14.88 24.65
CA GLY A 728 48.59 -14.54 26.05
C GLY A 728 49.51 -13.38 26.45
N PRO A 729 49.64 -13.03 27.75
CA PRO A 729 50.38 -11.84 28.17
C PRO A 729 51.80 -11.86 27.64
N THR A 730 52.16 -10.78 26.92
CA THR A 730 53.45 -10.68 26.21
C THR A 730 54.19 -9.42 26.65
N VAL A 731 55.50 -9.53 26.81
CA VAL A 731 56.37 -8.38 27.14
C VAL A 731 57.59 -8.37 26.25
N GLU A 732 58.00 -7.20 25.79
CA GLU A 732 59.24 -6.99 25.08
C GLU A 732 60.33 -6.52 26.06
N VAL A 733 61.42 -7.28 26.15
CA VAL A 733 62.50 -6.97 27.10
C VAL A 733 63.85 -7.23 26.42
N ARG A 734 64.82 -6.32 26.65
CA ARG A 734 66.20 -6.55 26.20
C ARG A 734 66.82 -7.72 26.98
N ALA A 735 67.57 -8.57 26.30
CA ALA A 735 68.20 -9.73 26.88
C ALA A 735 69.02 -9.38 28.15
N GLN A 736 69.76 -8.27 28.16
CA GLN A 736 70.58 -7.81 29.29
C GLN A 736 69.78 -7.43 30.53
N ALA A 737 68.55 -7.03 30.35
CA ALA A 737 67.65 -6.66 31.47
C ALA A 737 67.09 -7.89 32.22
N LEU A 738 67.14 -9.05 31.56
CA LEU A 738 66.65 -10.34 32.10
C LEU A 738 67.73 -11.19 32.80
N TYR A 739 69.00 -10.76 32.75
CA TYR A 739 70.09 -11.53 33.42
C TYR A 739 69.86 -11.62 34.94
N GLY A 740 70.23 -12.72 35.49
CA GLY A 740 69.96 -13.03 36.93
C GLY A 740 68.59 -13.64 37.17
N LEU A 741 67.77 -13.82 36.12
CA LEU A 741 66.46 -14.42 36.27
C LEU A 741 66.49 -15.91 36.00
N ASP A 742 66.47 -16.70 37.11
CA ASP A 742 66.54 -18.15 37.11
C ASP A 742 65.17 -18.85 37.03
N ARG A 743 64.11 -18.08 37.18
CA ARG A 743 62.73 -18.57 37.08
C ARG A 743 61.95 -17.77 36.02
N HIS A 744 61.06 -18.50 35.31
CA HIS A 744 60.25 -17.82 34.36
C HIS A 744 59.11 -16.98 35.04
N PRO A 745 58.91 -15.71 34.67
CA PRO A 745 57.88 -14.87 35.26
C PRO A 745 56.46 -15.34 34.86
N MET A 746 55.58 -15.28 35.85
CA MET A 746 54.18 -15.71 35.71
C MET A 746 53.26 -14.52 35.96
N VAL A 747 52.14 -14.49 35.23
CA VAL A 747 51.05 -13.52 35.42
C VAL A 747 49.76 -14.30 35.62
N ALA A 748 49.13 -14.17 36.79
CA ALA A 748 47.93 -14.95 37.19
C ALA A 748 48.06 -16.47 36.95
N GLY A 749 49.27 -17.01 37.23
CA GLY A 749 49.54 -18.43 37.02
C GLY A 749 49.84 -18.86 35.57
N ILE A 750 49.84 -17.94 34.61
CA ILE A 750 50.12 -18.15 33.20
C ILE A 750 51.54 -17.68 32.90
N PRO A 751 52.40 -18.45 32.19
CA PRO A 751 53.73 -18.02 31.81
C PRO A 751 53.69 -16.75 30.94
N LEU A 752 54.47 -15.72 31.31
CA LEU A 752 54.59 -14.49 30.55
C LEU A 752 55.36 -14.74 29.23
N THR A 753 54.80 -14.46 28.11
CA THR A 753 55.52 -14.57 26.82
C THR A 753 56.55 -13.45 26.78
N ILE A 754 57.81 -13.78 26.78
CA ILE A 754 58.89 -12.78 26.70
C ILE A 754 59.42 -12.72 25.26
N ALA A 755 59.22 -11.59 24.61
CA ALA A 755 59.85 -11.25 23.34
C ALA A 755 61.22 -10.63 23.67
N ILE A 756 62.28 -11.45 23.64
CA ILE A 756 63.62 -11.03 23.97
C ILE A 756 64.19 -10.23 22.81
N THR A 757 64.71 -9.03 23.08
CA THR A 757 65.27 -8.15 22.05
C THR A 757 66.72 -7.81 22.24
N SER A 758 67.39 -7.42 21.16
CA SER A 758 68.76 -6.92 21.16
C SER A 758 68.81 -5.52 21.77
N PRO A 759 70.03 -4.97 22.03
CA PRO A 759 70.20 -3.59 22.47
C PRO A 759 69.59 -2.56 21.54
N ALA A 760 69.38 -2.90 20.29
CA ALA A 760 68.77 -2.06 19.25
C ALA A 760 67.27 -2.42 19.04
N HIS A 761 66.58 -3.06 19.98
CA HIS A 761 65.19 -3.49 19.96
C HIS A 761 64.80 -4.39 18.77
N ARG A 762 65.75 -5.17 18.22
CA ARG A 762 65.47 -6.17 17.22
C ARG A 762 65.12 -7.51 17.89
N PRO A 763 64.12 -8.24 17.45
CA PRO A 763 63.77 -9.54 18.03
C PRO A 763 64.93 -10.51 17.97
N ILE A 764 65.17 -11.21 19.07
CA ILE A 764 66.13 -12.29 19.20
C ILE A 764 65.41 -13.62 19.32
N GLN A 765 64.52 -13.73 20.30
CA GLN A 765 63.81 -14.95 20.64
C GLN A 765 62.51 -14.61 21.37
N THR A 766 61.47 -15.43 21.15
CA THR A 766 60.29 -15.38 21.98
C THR A 766 60.22 -16.67 22.78
N THR A 767 60.02 -16.54 24.10
CA THR A 767 60.00 -17.72 24.98
C THR A 767 58.95 -17.59 26.07
N ARG A 768 58.43 -18.73 26.52
CA ARG A 768 57.59 -18.95 27.69
C ARG A 768 58.29 -19.77 28.75
N ASP A 769 59.54 -20.16 28.52
CA ASP A 769 60.40 -20.84 29.42
C ASP A 769 61.80 -20.26 29.30
N LEU A 770 62.09 -19.27 30.12
CA LEU A 770 63.38 -18.57 30.14
C LEU A 770 64.51 -19.46 30.60
N PRO A 771 64.36 -20.30 31.67
CA PRO A 771 65.42 -21.24 32.07
C PRO A 771 65.85 -22.20 30.95
N SER A 772 64.89 -22.80 30.25
CA SER A 772 65.21 -23.68 29.13
C SER A 772 65.87 -22.92 27.95
N PHE A 773 65.46 -21.65 27.71
CA PHE A 773 66.18 -20.83 26.71
C PHE A 773 67.64 -20.55 27.17
N TRP A 774 67.89 -20.20 28.43
CA TRP A 774 69.22 -19.98 28.98
C TRP A 774 70.13 -21.25 28.88
N ALA A 775 69.58 -22.40 29.20
CA ALA A 775 70.30 -23.68 29.17
C ALA A 775 70.56 -24.20 27.70
N GLY A 776 69.65 -23.84 26.74
CA GLY A 776 69.61 -24.35 25.40
C GLY A 776 70.24 -23.38 24.35
N SER A 777 69.36 -22.73 23.60
CA SER A 777 69.74 -21.92 22.43
C SER A 777 70.50 -20.60 22.76
N TRP A 778 70.57 -20.21 24.02
CA TRP A 778 71.27 -19.00 24.43
C TRP A 778 72.72 -18.93 23.95
N ARG A 779 73.48 -20.06 24.01
CA ARG A 779 74.91 -20.10 23.61
C ARG A 779 75.08 -19.63 22.17
N ASP A 780 74.22 -20.09 21.28
CA ASP A 780 74.32 -19.71 19.87
C ASP A 780 73.89 -18.21 19.68
N VAL A 781 72.81 -17.80 20.36
CA VAL A 781 72.37 -16.39 20.34
C VAL A 781 73.47 -15.50 20.93
N ALA A 782 74.10 -15.84 22.03
CA ALA A 782 75.18 -15.01 22.63
C ALA A 782 76.38 -14.89 21.72
N LYS A 783 76.75 -16.00 21.00
CA LYS A 783 77.86 -15.98 20.02
C LYS A 783 77.53 -15.03 18.87
N GLU A 784 76.35 -15.11 18.30
CA GLU A 784 75.94 -14.24 17.23
C GLU A 784 75.85 -12.75 17.66
N MET A 785 75.30 -12.50 18.83
CA MET A 785 75.07 -11.14 19.33
C MET A 785 76.39 -10.50 19.84
N ARG A 786 77.36 -11.27 20.28
CA ARG A 786 78.76 -10.76 20.59
C ARG A 786 79.39 -10.13 19.33
N GLY A 787 79.16 -10.75 18.15
CA GLY A 787 79.65 -10.19 16.90
C GLY A 787 78.95 -8.92 16.52
N ARG A 788 77.60 -8.86 16.67
CA ARG A 788 76.79 -7.71 16.28
C ARG A 788 76.80 -6.55 17.26
N TYR A 789 76.91 -6.85 18.58
CA TYR A 789 76.83 -5.86 19.69
C TYR A 789 77.99 -6.05 20.68
N PRO A 790 79.27 -5.92 20.29
CA PRO A 790 80.45 -6.24 21.10
C PRO A 790 80.60 -5.38 22.35
N LYS A 791 80.01 -4.19 22.38
CA LYS A 791 79.97 -3.25 23.50
C LYS A 791 79.05 -3.64 24.64
N HIS A 792 78.18 -4.70 24.46
CA HIS A 792 77.21 -5.16 25.44
C HIS A 792 77.69 -6.48 26.06
N PRO A 793 77.38 -6.80 27.32
CA PRO A 793 77.66 -8.08 27.93
C PRO A 793 76.80 -9.20 27.35
N TRP A 794 77.49 -10.38 27.06
CA TRP A 794 76.82 -11.60 26.58
C TRP A 794 77.46 -12.74 27.31
N PRO A 795 77.05 -12.96 28.61
CA PRO A 795 77.62 -14.01 29.48
C PRO A 795 77.28 -15.41 28.92
N ASP A 796 78.15 -16.38 29.31
CA ASP A 796 77.91 -17.79 29.00
C ASP A 796 76.84 -18.39 29.90
N ASP A 797 76.67 -17.89 31.15
CA ASP A 797 75.62 -18.19 32.07
C ASP A 797 74.83 -16.88 32.37
N PRO A 798 73.71 -16.64 31.67
CA PRO A 798 72.87 -15.47 31.87
C PRO A 798 72.03 -15.54 33.12
N ALA A 799 71.75 -16.74 33.67
CA ALA A 799 70.92 -16.92 34.86
C ALA A 799 71.61 -16.39 36.16
N SER A 800 72.93 -16.46 36.21
CA SER A 800 73.72 -15.98 37.36
C SER A 800 74.33 -14.58 37.05
N ALA A 801 74.29 -14.10 35.87
CA ALA A 801 74.93 -12.85 35.47
C ALA A 801 74.19 -11.60 36.04
N PRO A 802 74.93 -10.53 36.44
CA PRO A 802 74.26 -9.31 36.90
C PRO A 802 73.46 -8.61 35.79
N PRO A 803 72.23 -8.24 36.05
CA PRO A 803 71.39 -7.51 35.10
C PRO A 803 71.96 -6.12 34.81
N THR A 804 71.82 -5.66 33.57
CA THR A 804 72.30 -4.32 33.19
C THR A 804 71.64 -3.75 31.92
N LEU A 805 71.51 -2.45 31.88
CA LEU A 805 71.10 -1.70 30.69
C LEU A 805 72.29 -0.91 30.05
N ARG A 806 73.48 -0.97 30.71
CA ARG A 806 74.68 -0.24 30.31
C ARG A 806 75.59 -1.06 29.43
N THR A 807 76.37 -0.41 28.62
CA THR A 807 77.53 -1.03 27.89
C THR A 807 78.65 -1.44 28.84
N LYS A 808 79.50 -2.38 28.42
CA LYS A 808 80.71 -2.72 29.14
C LYS A 808 81.52 -1.44 29.39
N LYS A 809 82.05 -1.26 30.61
CA LYS A 809 83.00 -0.20 30.81
C LYS A 809 84.26 -0.55 29.96
N ALA A 810 84.76 0.44 29.21
CA ALA A 810 86.02 0.28 28.50
C ALA A 810 87.12 -0.16 29.60
N SER A 811 87.65 -1.33 29.42
CA SER A 811 88.81 -1.72 30.20
C SER A 811 89.94 -0.78 29.81
N SER A 812 90.37 0.14 30.73
CA SER A 812 91.55 0.91 30.67
C SER A 812 92.83 0.00 30.58
#